data_44b19e0ed7fcf04d6e9a3f6f2287406d
#
_entry.id   44b19e0ed7fcf04d6e9a3f6f2287406d
#
_cell.length_a   1.000
_cell.length_b   1.000
_cell.length_c   1.000
_cell.angle_alpha   90.00
_cell.angle_beta   90.00
_cell.angle_gamma   90.00
#
_symmetry.space_group_name_H-M   'P 1'
#
loop_
_entity.id
_entity.type
_entity.pdbx_description
1 polymer ?
#
loop_
_entity_poly.entity_id
_entity_poly.type
_entity_poly.pdbx_seq_one_letter_code
_entity_poly.pdbx_strand_id
1 'polypeptide(L)'
;MAAAAAATDEAPTEDQQTLPRWYQLEALERAMSGNTVVFLDTGAGKTLIAGMLLRAYAHRVRKPARDFAVFLVPNRVLVEQQARVVEAHTDLRVSKFTGDMGVDFWNAATWRRVVDDAEVLVMTPQILLDNLLHSFFRLQDIALLIFDECHRAKGNYPYACILKEFYHPQLNSRPQDPLPRIFGMTASPTDTKNKQPEIYSKQIFDLENLLNSKVYTVDNQSTLSDYLPLATTQIVHYDSSIIPSNTYNHIKSCLERLKEKHFEVLKANANIYGSSLENAKKGISKLHKTFLYCTANLGVWLAAKAAEVQSTTNEQFLPFWGDEKLDKNVEGFVRNYSEEVYRELSCFSTRGHIGEDFVADLQDGLLTHKVHCLVQFLLEYRHMEDLRCIVFVERVITSIVLESLLSTISQMSGRIVKHIAGNRSLLHHQSRNKQTEIVDSFRGGKVHIIVATQVLEEGVDVPSCHLVIRFDLPETARGFIQSRGRARMPNSDYVLLVRRGDAKARSKIEKFLGSGQIMREASLRLASSMCKPLQNTLCEEDHYHVESTGAIVTMNSSVKSIYFFCSKLPSDEYFQPLPRFSIDKALGTCTLYLPKSSPVQIVNTEGEVSILKKAVCLKACRELHAIGALTDHLLPELGFPCEEEPDIVVEKYQHEHPDYFPEEFVHNWLSFSRLGIYYCYKISVEGCSKITSCPNDILLAVKCELGPDFVSSSIQLCGAQDYPSVAMKYVGIIHLNQEQVIMARRFQTTILSLLINKGHSDVSNASKYFHEMQVSIGVVYLLLPLVSGKVDWCSIKFSASQVYDASNKDMMHCHSCKQVDILQTKDGPLCRCLLKNSVVCTPHNSELYVVTGFLNLNAKSLLHLRDGSVPTYTTYFKTRHGLNLTHENQPLLAASKPAEVRNFLQKRHYKNKKEFCSSCLRLLKKGS
;
A
#
# COMPACT_ATOMS: atom_id res chain seq x y z
N MET A 1 61.24 23.38 -25.61
CA MET A 1 61.02 22.43 -24.51
C MET A 1 59.82 22.92 -23.76
N ALA A 2 58.65 22.33 -24.07
CA ALA A 2 57.37 22.64 -23.38
C ALA A 2 56.94 21.32 -22.69
N ALA A 3 56.87 21.35 -21.36
CA ALA A 3 56.40 20.25 -20.58
C ALA A 3 54.86 20.28 -20.53
N ALA A 4 54.23 19.25 -21.02
CA ALA A 4 52.81 19.06 -20.91
C ALA A 4 52.49 18.60 -19.49
N ALA A 5 51.65 19.35 -18.79
CA ALA A 5 51.04 18.97 -17.53
C ALA A 5 49.86 18.05 -17.86
N ALA A 6 49.90 16.80 -17.42
CA ALA A 6 48.81 15.88 -17.42
C ALA A 6 47.81 16.32 -16.33
N ALA A 7 46.61 16.66 -16.74
CA ALA A 7 45.48 16.84 -15.83
C ALA A 7 44.94 15.46 -15.45
N THR A 8 45.07 15.10 -14.17
CA THR A 8 44.42 13.95 -13.60
C THR A 8 42.96 14.28 -13.39
N ASP A 9 42.06 13.62 -14.13
CA ASP A 9 40.63 13.58 -13.88
C ASP A 9 40.36 12.85 -12.57
N GLU A 10 40.35 13.53 -11.45
CA GLU A 10 39.75 13.05 -10.22
C GLU A 10 38.23 13.22 -10.30
N ALA A 11 37.51 12.12 -10.14
CA ALA A 11 36.07 12.13 -9.99
C ALA A 11 35.67 13.06 -8.83
N PRO A 12 34.62 13.90 -8.97
CA PRO A 12 34.23 14.83 -7.91
C PRO A 12 33.72 14.06 -6.69
N THR A 13 34.38 14.21 -5.57
CA THR A 13 33.93 13.78 -4.24
C THR A 13 32.62 14.49 -3.86
N GLU A 14 31.71 13.76 -3.21
CA GLU A 14 30.31 14.16 -2.86
C GLU A 14 30.19 15.38 -1.93
N ASP A 15 31.23 16.12 -1.62
CA ASP A 15 31.25 17.21 -0.63
C ASP A 15 31.36 18.62 -1.20
N GLN A 16 31.11 18.84 -2.47
CA GLN A 16 30.91 20.20 -2.98
C GLN A 16 29.47 20.64 -2.69
N GLN A 17 29.25 21.42 -1.63
CA GLN A 17 28.09 22.27 -1.44
C GLN A 17 27.92 23.10 -2.70
N THR A 18 27.01 22.66 -3.59
CA THR A 18 26.75 23.38 -4.84
C THR A 18 26.17 24.74 -4.48
N LEU A 19 26.92 25.80 -4.75
CA LEU A 19 26.47 27.19 -4.58
C LEU A 19 25.14 27.38 -5.33
N PRO A 20 24.15 28.01 -4.69
CA PRO A 20 22.87 28.27 -5.35
C PRO A 20 23.09 29.10 -6.59
N ARG A 21 22.41 28.76 -7.68
CA ARG A 21 22.45 29.48 -8.93
C ARG A 21 21.60 30.77 -8.83
N TRP A 22 21.93 31.78 -9.60
CA TRP A 22 21.26 33.07 -9.53
C TRP A 22 19.72 32.99 -9.60
N TYR A 23 19.16 32.19 -10.51
CA TYR A 23 17.71 32.02 -10.65
C TYR A 23 17.07 31.30 -9.47
N GLN A 24 17.84 30.47 -8.75
CA GLN A 24 17.38 29.81 -7.53
C GLN A 24 17.29 30.82 -6.37
N LEU A 25 18.23 31.76 -6.31
CA LEU A 25 18.21 32.85 -5.33
C LEU A 25 17.05 33.79 -5.59
N GLU A 26 16.82 34.18 -6.86
CA GLU A 26 15.68 35.01 -7.24
C GLU A 26 14.35 34.33 -6.91
N ALA A 27 14.20 33.02 -7.22
CA ALA A 27 13.02 32.26 -6.86
C ALA A 27 12.80 32.19 -5.32
N LEU A 28 13.88 32.06 -4.54
CA LEU A 28 13.84 32.13 -3.10
C LEU A 28 13.37 33.50 -2.60
N GLU A 29 13.90 34.58 -3.11
CA GLU A 29 13.52 35.95 -2.76
C GLU A 29 12.02 36.18 -3.02
N ARG A 30 11.53 35.76 -4.17
CA ARG A 30 10.10 35.79 -4.51
C ARG A 30 9.25 34.99 -3.53
N ALA A 31 9.69 33.76 -3.18
CA ALA A 31 8.99 32.90 -2.22
C ALA A 31 8.99 33.45 -0.80
N MET A 32 10.03 34.20 -0.41
CA MET A 32 10.08 34.90 0.86
C MET A 32 9.13 36.09 0.90
N SER A 33 8.98 36.82 -0.21
CA SER A 33 8.12 38.00 -0.29
C SER A 33 6.64 37.65 -0.41
N GLY A 34 6.27 36.55 -1.12
CA GLY A 34 4.89 36.18 -1.38
C GLY A 34 4.68 34.70 -1.69
N ASN A 35 3.42 34.25 -1.72
CA ASN A 35 3.09 32.93 -2.23
C ASN A 35 3.57 32.80 -3.68
N THR A 36 4.31 31.73 -3.97
CA THR A 36 5.04 31.60 -5.24
C THR A 36 4.93 30.19 -5.80
N VAL A 37 4.72 30.07 -7.09
CA VAL A 37 4.85 28.83 -7.86
C VAL A 37 6.10 28.93 -8.72
N VAL A 38 7.06 28.04 -8.54
CA VAL A 38 8.29 27.99 -9.33
C VAL A 38 8.10 27.05 -10.53
N PHE A 39 8.09 27.61 -11.72
CA PHE A 39 8.07 26.93 -13.00
C PHE A 39 9.47 26.92 -13.62
N LEU A 40 10.19 25.83 -13.41
CA LEU A 40 11.52 25.58 -13.96
C LEU A 40 11.61 24.17 -14.53
N ASP A 41 12.48 23.97 -15.51
CA ASP A 41 12.70 22.68 -16.15
C ASP A 41 13.09 21.58 -15.11
N THR A 42 12.89 20.33 -15.47
CA THR A 42 13.34 19.22 -14.63
C THR A 42 14.87 19.26 -14.48
N GLY A 43 15.37 19.10 -13.24
CA GLY A 43 16.82 19.20 -12.96
C GLY A 43 17.32 20.60 -12.62
N ALA A 44 16.49 21.64 -12.72
CA ALA A 44 16.85 23.00 -12.33
C ALA A 44 17.02 23.23 -10.82
N GLY A 45 16.92 22.18 -10.01
CA GLY A 45 17.11 22.26 -8.55
C GLY A 45 15.92 22.86 -7.80
N LYS A 46 14.69 22.65 -8.26
CA LYS A 46 13.47 23.10 -7.57
C LYS A 46 13.40 22.68 -6.11
N THR A 47 13.78 21.43 -5.81
CA THR A 47 13.83 20.91 -4.44
C THR A 47 14.88 21.62 -3.58
N LEU A 48 16.00 22.06 -4.17
CA LEU A 48 17.00 22.88 -3.46
C LEU A 48 16.41 24.24 -3.03
N ILE A 49 15.60 24.86 -3.90
CA ILE A 49 14.90 26.12 -3.56
C ILE A 49 13.95 25.89 -2.38
N ALA A 50 13.20 24.76 -2.38
CA ALA A 50 12.34 24.38 -1.25
C ALA A 50 13.15 24.16 0.05
N GLY A 51 14.32 23.51 -0.02
CA GLY A 51 15.24 23.35 1.10
C GLY A 51 15.76 24.68 1.65
N MET A 52 16.18 25.60 0.75
CA MET A 52 16.58 26.94 1.16
C MET A 52 15.44 27.74 1.80
N LEU A 53 14.23 27.60 1.29
CA LEU A 53 13.05 28.24 1.88
C LEU A 53 12.73 27.67 3.26
N LEU A 54 12.82 26.36 3.45
CA LEU A 54 12.68 25.70 4.77
C LEU A 54 13.72 26.23 5.77
N ARG A 55 14.99 26.39 5.35
CA ARG A 55 16.02 27.03 6.18
C ARG A 55 15.67 28.45 6.57
N ALA A 56 15.13 29.23 5.64
CA ALA A 56 14.70 30.60 5.92
C ALA A 56 13.52 30.63 6.92
N TYR A 57 12.64 29.63 6.90
CA TYR A 57 11.52 29.46 7.83
C TYR A 57 11.90 28.74 9.13
N ALA A 58 13.16 28.31 9.32
CA ALA A 58 13.62 27.57 10.50
C ALA A 58 13.29 28.29 11.81
N HIS A 59 13.40 29.63 11.84
CA HIS A 59 13.08 30.43 13.03
C HIS A 59 11.61 30.33 13.49
N ARG A 60 10.69 29.94 12.60
CA ARG A 60 9.26 29.76 12.91
C ARG A 60 8.90 28.33 13.28
N VAL A 61 9.58 27.34 12.70
CA VAL A 61 9.21 25.93 12.84
C VAL A 61 10.05 25.17 13.87
N ARG A 62 11.23 25.70 14.22
CA ARG A 62 12.14 25.06 15.19
C ARG A 62 11.53 24.98 16.56
N LYS A 63 11.51 23.78 17.11
CA LYS A 63 10.93 23.55 18.45
C LYS A 63 11.71 24.31 19.54
N PRO A 64 11.01 24.91 20.52
CA PRO A 64 9.63 24.59 20.96
C PRO A 64 8.48 25.36 20.28
N ALA A 65 8.68 25.92 19.08
CA ALA A 65 7.60 26.57 18.33
C ALA A 65 6.44 25.60 18.07
N ARG A 66 5.21 26.09 18.08
CA ARG A 66 4.00 25.31 17.73
C ARG A 66 3.88 25.08 16.23
N ASP A 67 4.35 26.03 15.44
CA ASP A 67 4.27 25.96 13.98
C ASP A 67 5.19 24.85 13.45
N PHE A 68 4.79 24.28 12.32
CA PHE A 68 5.57 23.30 11.57
C PHE A 68 5.44 23.57 10.05
N ALA A 69 6.32 22.99 9.25
CA ALA A 69 6.24 23.03 7.80
C ALA A 69 5.69 21.71 7.25
N VAL A 70 4.94 21.79 6.17
CA VAL A 70 4.42 20.61 5.47
C VAL A 70 4.92 20.59 4.02
N PHE A 71 5.52 19.49 3.63
CA PHE A 71 5.98 19.23 2.28
C PHE A 71 5.13 18.12 1.65
N LEU A 72 4.25 18.52 0.74
CA LEU A 72 3.33 17.60 0.06
C LEU A 72 3.94 17.06 -1.23
N VAL A 73 3.96 15.76 -1.36
CA VAL A 73 4.48 15.06 -2.55
C VAL A 73 3.43 14.14 -3.15
N PRO A 74 3.31 14.06 -4.49
CA PRO A 74 2.17 13.40 -5.14
C PRO A 74 2.13 11.88 -4.96
N ASN A 75 3.23 11.24 -4.60
CA ASN A 75 3.29 9.79 -4.41
C ASN A 75 4.25 9.38 -3.28
N ARG A 76 4.11 8.13 -2.81
CA ARG A 76 4.82 7.60 -1.65
C ARG A 76 6.33 7.46 -1.85
N VAL A 77 6.79 7.17 -3.07
CA VAL A 77 8.22 7.03 -3.37
C VAL A 77 8.95 8.36 -3.18
N LEU A 78 8.29 9.45 -3.59
CA LEU A 78 8.82 10.79 -3.43
C LEU A 78 8.89 11.26 -1.98
N VAL A 79 8.07 10.72 -1.06
CA VAL A 79 8.13 11.08 0.37
C VAL A 79 9.53 10.81 0.91
N GLU A 80 10.05 9.61 0.69
CA GLU A 80 11.39 9.24 1.16
C GLU A 80 12.48 10.06 0.48
N GLN A 81 12.36 10.27 -0.83
CA GLN A 81 13.34 11.04 -1.61
C GLN A 81 13.38 12.51 -1.17
N GLN A 82 12.24 13.18 -1.09
CA GLN A 82 12.18 14.60 -0.71
C GLN A 82 12.58 14.80 0.75
N ALA A 83 12.22 13.85 1.64
CA ALA A 83 12.67 13.90 3.04
C ALA A 83 14.20 13.86 3.14
N ARG A 84 14.86 12.92 2.45
CA ARG A 84 16.34 12.86 2.41
C ARG A 84 16.98 14.15 1.87
N VAL A 85 16.37 14.76 0.86
CA VAL A 85 16.87 16.05 0.34
C VAL A 85 16.70 17.16 1.38
N VAL A 86 15.57 17.21 2.09
CA VAL A 86 15.35 18.16 3.17
C VAL A 86 16.33 17.91 4.31
N GLU A 87 16.53 16.67 4.73
CA GLU A 87 17.51 16.28 5.76
C GLU A 87 18.95 16.65 5.38
N ALA A 88 19.31 16.49 4.10
CA ALA A 88 20.65 16.84 3.61
C ALA A 88 20.90 18.36 3.51
N HIS A 89 19.86 19.15 3.30
CA HIS A 89 19.97 20.59 3.09
C HIS A 89 19.52 21.45 4.27
N THR A 90 18.99 20.83 5.34
CA THR A 90 18.52 21.52 6.55
C THR A 90 18.93 20.75 7.78
N ASP A 91 18.99 21.43 8.92
CA ASP A 91 19.18 20.83 10.25
C ASP A 91 17.84 20.65 11.00
N LEU A 92 16.71 20.68 10.26
CA LEU A 92 15.38 20.54 10.81
C LEU A 92 15.01 19.06 11.01
N ARG A 93 14.21 18.78 12.05
CA ARG A 93 13.70 17.44 12.31
C ARG A 93 12.57 17.09 11.35
N VAL A 94 12.85 16.13 10.48
CA VAL A 94 11.94 15.70 9.39
C VAL A 94 11.23 14.42 9.78
N SER A 95 9.91 14.41 9.68
CA SER A 95 9.08 13.21 9.82
C SER A 95 8.37 12.87 8.50
N LYS A 96 8.29 11.57 8.19
CA LYS A 96 7.82 11.04 6.90
C LYS A 96 6.54 10.24 7.08
N PHE A 97 5.52 10.49 6.25
CA PHE A 97 4.23 9.79 6.35
C PHE A 97 3.72 9.33 5.00
N THR A 98 3.39 8.04 4.95
CA THR A 98 2.74 7.40 3.80
C THR A 98 1.56 6.56 4.28
N GLY A 99 0.57 6.32 3.43
CA GLY A 99 -0.60 5.53 3.80
C GLY A 99 -0.30 4.07 4.19
N ASP A 100 0.88 3.53 3.82
CA ASP A 100 1.29 2.17 4.23
C ASP A 100 1.67 2.08 5.72
N MET A 101 1.88 3.21 6.39
CA MET A 101 2.20 3.29 7.82
C MET A 101 0.95 3.15 8.72
N GLY A 102 -0.24 2.99 8.13
CA GLY A 102 -1.48 2.86 8.89
C GLY A 102 -1.91 4.15 9.60
N VAL A 103 -1.48 5.30 9.11
CA VAL A 103 -1.80 6.61 9.68
C VAL A 103 -3.30 6.93 9.68
N ASP A 104 -4.09 6.22 8.89
CA ASP A 104 -5.56 6.31 8.86
C ASP A 104 -6.21 5.84 10.19
N PHE A 105 -5.45 5.19 11.07
CA PHE A 105 -5.89 4.70 12.38
C PHE A 105 -5.42 5.58 13.55
N TRP A 106 -4.66 6.64 13.26
CA TRP A 106 -4.10 7.49 14.30
C TRP A 106 -5.14 8.45 14.83
N ASN A 107 -5.14 8.63 16.14
CA ASN A 107 -6.00 9.58 16.83
C ASN A 107 -5.32 10.95 17.00
N ALA A 108 -6.08 11.90 17.54
CA ALA A 108 -5.59 13.26 17.78
C ALA A 108 -4.35 13.30 18.70
N ALA A 109 -4.27 12.42 19.70
CA ALA A 109 -3.13 12.39 20.65
C ALA A 109 -1.85 11.90 19.95
N THR A 110 -1.94 10.89 19.11
CA THR A 110 -0.80 10.40 18.32
C THR A 110 -0.27 11.48 17.37
N TRP A 111 -1.15 12.16 16.65
CA TRP A 111 -0.75 13.25 15.76
C TRP A 111 -0.15 14.45 16.52
N ARG A 112 -0.67 14.79 17.70
CA ARG A 112 -0.05 15.84 18.54
C ARG A 112 1.38 15.51 18.92
N ARG A 113 1.66 14.28 19.39
CA ARG A 113 3.04 13.85 19.70
C ARG A 113 3.98 13.99 18.50
N VAL A 114 3.51 13.63 17.32
CA VAL A 114 4.29 13.79 16.08
C VAL A 114 4.60 15.25 15.79
N VAL A 115 3.58 16.11 15.88
CA VAL A 115 3.75 17.56 15.62
C VAL A 115 4.62 18.21 16.69
N ASP A 116 4.55 17.75 17.96
CA ASP A 116 5.38 18.28 19.03
C ASP A 116 6.87 17.97 18.83
N ASP A 117 7.19 16.89 18.15
CA ASP A 117 8.59 16.48 17.89
C ASP A 117 9.11 16.92 16.51
N ALA A 118 8.29 16.87 15.46
CA ALA A 118 8.70 17.19 14.11
C ALA A 118 8.62 18.69 13.80
N GLU A 119 9.56 19.18 12.97
CA GLU A 119 9.61 20.56 12.45
C GLU A 119 9.16 20.64 10.99
N VAL A 120 9.38 19.54 10.24
CA VAL A 120 8.93 19.38 8.84
C VAL A 120 8.25 18.02 8.69
N LEU A 121 7.03 18.04 8.16
CA LEU A 121 6.27 16.84 7.82
C LEU A 121 6.30 16.64 6.30
N VAL A 122 6.92 15.57 5.82
CA VAL A 122 6.89 15.19 4.41
C VAL A 122 5.86 14.08 4.22
N MET A 123 4.81 14.35 3.46
CA MET A 123 3.68 13.42 3.35
C MET A 123 2.97 13.46 2.00
N THR A 124 2.16 12.44 1.74
CA THR A 124 1.23 12.48 0.61
C THR A 124 0.05 13.41 0.91
N PRO A 125 -0.51 14.10 -0.10
CA PRO A 125 -1.51 15.13 0.12
C PRO A 125 -2.82 14.63 0.74
N GLN A 126 -3.13 13.34 0.57
CA GLN A 126 -4.32 12.75 1.18
C GLN A 126 -4.21 12.71 2.71
N ILE A 127 -3.01 12.48 3.25
CA ILE A 127 -2.78 12.46 4.70
C ILE A 127 -3.06 13.85 5.30
N LEU A 128 -2.57 14.93 4.68
CA LEU A 128 -2.88 16.28 5.16
C LEU A 128 -4.37 16.57 5.07
N LEU A 129 -5.01 16.22 3.94
CA LEU A 129 -6.44 16.43 3.76
C LEU A 129 -7.27 15.70 4.82
N ASP A 130 -6.95 14.44 5.11
CA ASP A 130 -7.64 13.66 6.14
C ASP A 130 -7.43 14.28 7.54
N ASN A 131 -6.21 14.72 7.87
CA ASN A 131 -5.94 15.41 9.13
C ASN A 131 -6.68 16.75 9.28
N LEU A 132 -6.86 17.50 8.21
CA LEU A 132 -7.65 18.74 8.22
C LEU A 132 -9.16 18.42 8.35
N LEU A 133 -9.67 17.41 7.63
CA LEU A 133 -11.07 16.97 7.73
C LEU A 133 -11.45 16.50 9.13
N HIS A 134 -10.56 15.74 9.77
CA HIS A 134 -10.76 15.25 11.14
C HIS A 134 -10.33 16.26 12.23
N SER A 135 -9.88 17.45 11.81
CA SER A 135 -9.41 18.52 12.72
C SER A 135 -8.27 18.09 13.67
N PHE A 136 -7.38 17.24 13.19
CA PHE A 136 -6.14 16.91 13.90
C PHE A 136 -5.06 17.97 13.67
N PHE A 137 -5.06 18.59 12.49
CA PHE A 137 -4.26 19.76 12.14
C PHE A 137 -5.15 20.96 11.82
N ARG A 138 -4.60 22.15 12.04
CA ARG A 138 -5.19 23.42 11.63
C ARG A 138 -4.23 24.08 10.64
N LEU A 139 -4.74 24.76 9.63
CA LEU A 139 -3.90 25.52 8.68
C LEU A 139 -3.09 26.62 9.39
N GLN A 140 -3.59 27.14 10.47
CA GLN A 140 -2.94 28.16 11.30
C GLN A 140 -1.64 27.68 11.95
N ASP A 141 -1.51 26.38 12.20
CA ASP A 141 -0.34 25.77 12.82
C ASP A 141 0.76 25.47 11.76
N ILE A 142 0.45 25.66 10.48
CA ILE A 142 1.38 25.40 9.36
C ILE A 142 2.01 26.72 8.93
N ALA A 143 3.31 26.89 9.15
CA ALA A 143 4.04 28.07 8.74
C ALA A 143 4.30 28.13 7.23
N LEU A 144 4.61 26.97 6.63
CA LEU A 144 4.98 26.83 5.22
C LEU A 144 4.35 25.56 4.65
N LEU A 145 3.64 25.70 3.54
CA LEU A 145 3.00 24.60 2.82
C LEU A 145 3.59 24.50 1.41
N ILE A 146 4.35 23.43 1.19
CA ILE A 146 5.06 23.16 -0.07
C ILE A 146 4.30 22.13 -0.88
N PHE A 147 4.05 22.43 -2.15
CA PHE A 147 3.37 21.55 -3.11
C PHE A 147 4.35 21.12 -4.22
N ASP A 148 4.82 19.88 -4.17
CA ASP A 148 5.58 19.32 -5.28
C ASP A 148 4.63 18.90 -6.40
N GLU A 149 5.05 19.14 -7.66
CA GLU A 149 4.22 18.94 -8.85
C GLU A 149 2.82 19.60 -8.68
N CYS A 150 2.81 20.87 -8.28
CA CYS A 150 1.62 21.63 -7.92
C CYS A 150 0.57 21.74 -9.05
N HIS A 151 0.95 21.50 -10.31
CA HIS A 151 0.02 21.43 -11.46
C HIS A 151 -1.06 20.35 -11.29
N ARG A 152 -0.88 19.42 -10.34
CA ARG A 152 -1.88 18.39 -9.97
C ARG A 152 -3.06 18.96 -9.17
N ALA A 153 -3.00 20.21 -8.74
CA ALA A 153 -4.09 20.89 -8.04
C ALA A 153 -5.28 21.17 -8.99
N LYS A 154 -6.00 20.11 -9.36
CA LYS A 154 -7.14 20.16 -10.30
C LYS A 154 -8.28 19.25 -9.84
N GLY A 155 -9.52 19.64 -10.16
CA GLY A 155 -10.72 18.85 -9.87
C GLY A 155 -10.83 18.52 -8.39
N ASN A 156 -10.92 17.23 -8.09
CA ASN A 156 -11.02 16.66 -6.73
C ASN A 156 -9.68 16.05 -6.24
N TYR A 157 -8.55 16.40 -6.87
CA TYR A 157 -7.26 15.97 -6.35
C TYR A 157 -7.01 16.60 -4.97
N PRO A 158 -6.41 15.90 -4.00
CA PRO A 158 -6.30 16.38 -2.62
C PRO A 158 -5.67 17.77 -2.47
N TYR A 159 -4.73 18.16 -3.35
CA TYR A 159 -4.21 19.54 -3.38
C TYR A 159 -5.31 20.58 -3.58
N ALA A 160 -6.19 20.33 -4.55
CA ALA A 160 -7.30 21.23 -4.83
C ALA A 160 -8.34 21.23 -3.70
N CYS A 161 -8.58 20.08 -3.06
CA CYS A 161 -9.50 19.99 -1.91
C CYS A 161 -8.96 20.78 -0.70
N ILE A 162 -7.67 20.62 -0.35
CA ILE A 162 -7.03 21.39 0.74
C ILE A 162 -7.20 22.90 0.52
N LEU A 163 -6.99 23.35 -0.71
CA LEU A 163 -7.07 24.76 -1.04
C LEU A 163 -8.50 25.28 -1.05
N LYS A 164 -9.43 24.56 -1.69
CA LYS A 164 -10.83 24.99 -1.84
C LYS A 164 -11.65 24.86 -0.55
N GLU A 165 -11.41 23.80 0.21
CA GLU A 165 -12.24 23.46 1.37
C GLU A 165 -11.71 24.05 2.68
N PHE A 166 -10.41 24.40 2.75
CA PHE A 166 -9.78 24.94 3.95
C PHE A 166 -9.12 26.29 3.76
N TYR A 167 -8.21 26.43 2.74
CA TYR A 167 -7.41 27.66 2.60
C TYR A 167 -8.23 28.87 2.15
N HIS A 168 -8.98 28.74 1.05
CA HIS A 168 -9.79 29.86 0.55
C HIS A 168 -10.94 30.27 1.47
N PRO A 169 -11.69 29.36 2.12
CA PRO A 169 -12.68 29.73 3.12
C PRO A 169 -12.08 30.55 4.26
N GLN A 170 -10.92 30.13 4.79
CA GLN A 170 -10.26 30.85 5.87
C GLN A 170 -9.73 32.23 5.39
N LEU A 171 -9.15 32.30 4.19
CA LEU A 171 -8.71 33.55 3.57
C LEU A 171 -9.84 34.58 3.43
N ASN A 172 -11.05 34.11 3.06
CA ASN A 172 -12.20 34.98 2.84
C ASN A 172 -12.93 35.35 4.14
N SER A 173 -13.05 34.44 5.10
CA SER A 173 -13.87 34.61 6.32
C SER A 173 -13.10 35.25 7.47
N ARG A 174 -11.82 34.99 7.58
CA ARG A 174 -10.95 35.46 8.68
C ARG A 174 -9.60 35.93 8.17
N PRO A 175 -9.53 37.09 7.50
CA PRO A 175 -8.28 37.60 6.90
C PRO A 175 -7.17 37.92 7.94
N GLN A 176 -7.51 38.00 9.24
CA GLN A 176 -6.54 38.27 10.30
C GLN A 176 -5.89 36.97 10.86
N ASP A 177 -6.47 35.80 10.59
CA ASP A 177 -5.88 34.53 11.03
C ASP A 177 -4.63 34.20 10.20
N PRO A 178 -3.55 33.72 10.83
CA PRO A 178 -2.34 33.35 10.10
C PRO A 178 -2.63 32.19 9.14
N LEU A 179 -2.28 32.36 7.87
CA LEU A 179 -2.34 31.32 6.87
C LEU A 179 -0.92 30.88 6.49
N PRO A 180 -0.73 29.60 6.09
CA PRO A 180 0.59 29.15 5.65
C PRO A 180 1.07 29.89 4.42
N ARG A 181 2.38 30.15 4.35
CA ARG A 181 3.02 30.54 3.11
C ARG A 181 2.93 29.37 2.13
N ILE A 182 2.44 29.62 0.91
CA ILE A 182 2.35 28.62 -0.14
C ILE A 182 3.56 28.69 -1.05
N PHE A 183 4.21 27.55 -1.27
CA PHE A 183 5.27 27.37 -2.25
C PHE A 183 4.96 26.19 -3.17
N GLY A 184 4.71 26.45 -4.44
CA GLY A 184 4.46 25.44 -5.46
C GLY A 184 5.68 25.18 -6.33
N MET A 185 5.91 23.94 -6.73
CA MET A 185 6.97 23.57 -7.67
C MET A 185 6.39 22.76 -8.83
N THR A 186 6.81 23.04 -10.06
CA THR A 186 6.43 22.24 -11.23
C THR A 186 7.41 22.42 -12.38
N ALA A 187 7.53 21.40 -13.24
CA ALA A 187 8.23 21.47 -14.52
C ALA A 187 7.28 21.87 -15.67
N SER A 188 5.96 21.88 -15.43
CA SER A 188 4.96 22.30 -16.40
C SER A 188 3.68 22.70 -15.65
N PRO A 189 3.29 24.00 -15.69
CA PRO A 189 2.10 24.46 -14.96
C PRO A 189 0.79 24.01 -15.61
N THR A 190 0.83 23.48 -16.82
CA THR A 190 -0.35 23.06 -17.58
C THR A 190 -0.24 21.65 -18.09
N ASP A 191 -1.40 21.03 -18.38
CA ASP A 191 -1.54 19.64 -18.80
C ASP A 191 -2.33 19.50 -20.13
N THR A 192 -2.41 20.60 -20.87
CA THR A 192 -3.29 20.64 -22.03
C THR A 192 -2.78 19.84 -23.22
N LYS A 193 -3.72 19.18 -23.91
CA LYS A 193 -3.54 18.59 -25.23
C LYS A 193 -3.81 19.61 -26.34
N ASN A 194 -4.35 20.78 -25.99
CA ASN A 194 -4.77 21.85 -26.91
C ASN A 194 -3.64 22.83 -27.23
N LYS A 195 -3.85 23.60 -28.30
CA LYS A 195 -2.82 24.30 -29.09
C LYS A 195 -2.83 25.81 -28.99
N GLN A 196 -3.84 26.38 -28.33
CA GLN A 196 -4.08 27.81 -28.32
C GLN A 196 -3.39 28.46 -27.12
N PRO A 197 -2.59 29.53 -27.33
CA PRO A 197 -1.91 30.25 -26.23
C PRO A 197 -2.87 30.74 -25.15
N GLU A 198 -4.12 31.07 -25.50
CA GLU A 198 -5.14 31.51 -24.57
C GLU A 198 -5.50 30.41 -23.54
N ILE A 199 -5.50 29.14 -23.95
CA ILE A 199 -5.80 28.01 -23.05
C ILE A 199 -4.67 27.83 -22.03
N TYR A 200 -3.41 27.98 -22.45
CA TYR A 200 -2.28 27.97 -21.52
C TYR A 200 -2.39 29.12 -20.51
N SER A 201 -2.64 30.35 -20.98
CA SER A 201 -2.82 31.50 -20.10
C SER A 201 -3.97 31.31 -19.11
N LYS A 202 -5.11 30.75 -19.56
CA LYS A 202 -6.25 30.44 -18.68
C LYS A 202 -5.88 29.42 -17.62
N GLN A 203 -5.23 28.32 -18.01
CA GLN A 203 -4.85 27.26 -17.05
C GLN A 203 -3.82 27.75 -16.03
N ILE A 204 -2.86 28.57 -16.44
CA ILE A 204 -1.89 29.19 -15.54
C ILE A 204 -2.61 30.14 -14.59
N PHE A 205 -3.52 30.96 -15.08
CA PHE A 205 -4.34 31.86 -14.25
C PHE A 205 -5.21 31.12 -13.25
N ASP A 206 -5.84 30.03 -13.67
CA ASP A 206 -6.64 29.15 -12.78
C ASP A 206 -5.75 28.51 -11.69
N LEU A 207 -4.52 28.09 -12.03
CA LEU A 207 -3.56 27.54 -11.07
C LEU A 207 -3.08 28.62 -10.08
N GLU A 208 -2.75 29.82 -10.56
CA GLU A 208 -2.35 30.96 -9.72
C GLU A 208 -3.45 31.32 -8.71
N ASN A 209 -4.68 31.41 -9.18
CA ASN A 209 -5.81 31.73 -8.32
C ASN A 209 -6.08 30.65 -7.29
N LEU A 210 -6.02 29.38 -7.70
CA LEU A 210 -6.24 28.25 -6.79
C LEU A 210 -5.17 28.18 -5.69
N LEU A 211 -3.88 28.33 -6.05
CA LEU A 211 -2.78 28.35 -5.10
C LEU A 211 -2.61 29.72 -4.40
N ASN A 212 -3.40 30.71 -4.79
CA ASN A 212 -3.21 32.10 -4.36
C ASN A 212 -1.74 32.52 -4.45
N SER A 213 -1.08 32.20 -5.57
CA SER A 213 0.38 32.28 -5.76
C SER A 213 0.71 32.77 -7.14
N LYS A 214 1.81 33.50 -7.28
CA LYS A 214 2.30 33.95 -8.61
C LYS A 214 3.32 32.98 -9.17
N VAL A 215 3.23 32.72 -10.50
CA VAL A 215 4.18 31.86 -11.18
C VAL A 215 5.46 32.65 -11.46
N TYR A 216 6.58 32.14 -10.92
CA TYR A 216 7.94 32.61 -11.27
C TYR A 216 8.53 31.66 -12.31
N THR A 217 9.12 32.22 -13.35
CA THR A 217 9.91 31.50 -14.36
C THR A 217 11.01 32.41 -14.90
N VAL A 218 12.05 31.83 -15.48
CA VAL A 218 13.16 32.58 -16.07
C VAL A 218 12.80 33.05 -17.46
N ASP A 219 13.05 34.31 -17.76
CA ASP A 219 12.69 34.95 -19.02
C ASP A 219 13.38 34.31 -20.22
N ASN A 220 14.69 34.08 -20.14
CA ASN A 220 15.49 33.65 -21.26
C ASN A 220 16.02 32.22 -21.06
N GLN A 221 15.66 31.30 -21.95
CA GLN A 221 16.09 29.91 -21.91
C GLN A 221 17.60 29.77 -22.21
N SER A 222 18.20 30.71 -22.98
CA SER A 222 19.64 30.68 -23.27
C SER A 222 20.49 30.83 -22.00
N THR A 223 20.03 31.60 -21.02
CA THR A 223 20.73 31.73 -19.72
C THR A 223 20.64 30.50 -18.83
N LEU A 224 19.64 29.61 -19.06
CA LEU A 224 19.52 28.33 -18.37
C LEU A 224 20.33 27.24 -19.05
N SER A 225 20.60 27.32 -20.37
CA SER A 225 21.34 26.32 -21.14
C SER A 225 22.78 26.14 -20.63
N ASP A 226 23.37 27.18 -20.06
CA ASP A 226 24.72 27.15 -19.48
C ASP A 226 24.79 26.26 -18.22
N TYR A 227 23.64 26.09 -17.56
CA TYR A 227 23.53 25.34 -16.30
C TYR A 227 22.77 23.99 -16.44
N LEU A 228 21.97 23.84 -17.50
CA LEU A 228 21.15 22.71 -17.75
C LEU A 228 21.39 22.21 -19.18
N PRO A 229 22.19 21.17 -19.36
CA PRO A 229 22.36 20.57 -20.67
C PRO A 229 21.02 20.06 -21.16
N LEU A 230 20.56 20.59 -22.30
CA LEU A 230 19.35 20.12 -22.97
C LEU A 230 19.72 19.03 -23.93
N ALA A 231 19.03 17.89 -23.81
CA ALA A 231 19.21 16.79 -24.75
C ALA A 231 18.90 17.20 -26.19
N THR A 232 19.72 16.74 -27.11
CA THR A 232 19.48 16.90 -28.55
C THR A 232 18.24 16.09 -28.94
N THR A 233 17.25 16.74 -29.52
CA THR A 233 16.03 16.05 -29.95
C THR A 233 16.19 15.53 -31.35
N GLN A 234 16.11 14.21 -31.52
CA GLN A 234 16.22 13.53 -32.82
C GLN A 234 14.87 12.86 -33.17
N ILE A 235 14.50 12.91 -34.43
CA ILE A 235 13.31 12.24 -34.96
C ILE A 235 13.75 11.13 -35.90
N VAL A 236 13.52 9.88 -35.52
CA VAL A 236 13.80 8.70 -36.32
C VAL A 236 12.50 8.24 -36.98
N HIS A 237 12.53 8.18 -38.29
CA HIS A 237 11.38 7.77 -39.10
C HIS A 237 11.38 6.28 -39.38
N TYR A 238 10.26 5.61 -39.04
CA TYR A 238 10.05 4.22 -39.43
C TYR A 238 8.94 4.10 -40.46
N ASP A 239 9.04 3.11 -41.33
CA ASP A 239 8.01 2.80 -42.32
C ASP A 239 6.90 1.92 -41.71
N SER A 240 5.71 1.98 -42.28
CA SER A 240 4.66 1.04 -41.92
C SER A 240 5.14 -0.38 -42.24
N SER A 241 5.32 -1.17 -41.21
CA SER A 241 5.62 -2.59 -41.43
C SER A 241 4.42 -3.25 -42.10
N ILE A 242 4.63 -3.74 -43.30
CA ILE A 242 3.70 -4.57 -43.96
C ILE A 242 4.08 -6.02 -43.62
N ILE A 243 3.58 -6.52 -42.47
CA ILE A 243 3.46 -7.97 -42.32
C ILE A 243 2.69 -8.42 -43.60
N PRO A 244 3.15 -9.42 -44.34
CA PRO A 244 2.45 -9.85 -45.53
C PRO A 244 0.97 -9.97 -45.21
N SER A 245 0.10 -9.28 -45.97
CA SER A 245 -1.31 -9.13 -45.61
C SER A 245 -1.99 -10.50 -45.44
N ASN A 246 -1.54 -11.48 -46.18
CA ASN A 246 -2.02 -12.86 -46.08
C ASN A 246 -1.64 -13.47 -44.70
N THR A 247 -0.41 -13.28 -44.22
CA THR A 247 0.06 -13.79 -42.92
C THR A 247 -0.69 -13.11 -41.78
N TYR A 248 -0.85 -11.80 -41.84
CA TYR A 248 -1.57 -11.07 -40.79
C TYR A 248 -3.06 -11.48 -40.74
N ASN A 249 -3.72 -11.57 -41.88
CA ASN A 249 -5.11 -11.98 -41.93
C ASN A 249 -5.29 -13.43 -41.48
N HIS A 250 -4.35 -14.31 -41.81
CA HIS A 250 -4.38 -15.68 -41.32
C HIS A 250 -4.22 -15.76 -39.81
N ILE A 251 -3.23 -15.08 -39.22
CA ILE A 251 -3.05 -14.99 -37.77
C ILE A 251 -4.29 -14.43 -37.10
N LYS A 252 -4.83 -13.31 -37.62
CA LYS A 252 -6.05 -12.71 -37.10
C LYS A 252 -7.24 -13.70 -37.07
N SER A 253 -7.46 -14.43 -38.17
CA SER A 253 -8.51 -15.44 -38.23
C SER A 253 -8.29 -16.60 -37.26
N CYS A 254 -7.04 -17.05 -37.07
CA CYS A 254 -6.70 -18.07 -36.09
C CYS A 254 -6.99 -17.59 -34.65
N LEU A 255 -6.57 -16.38 -34.30
CA LEU A 255 -6.83 -15.81 -32.98
C LEU A 255 -8.32 -15.57 -32.70
N GLU A 256 -9.11 -15.16 -33.72
CA GLU A 256 -10.55 -15.00 -33.63
C GLU A 256 -11.24 -16.35 -33.37
N ARG A 257 -10.88 -17.40 -34.13
CA ARG A 257 -11.37 -18.77 -33.93
C ARG A 257 -11.04 -19.32 -32.52
N LEU A 258 -9.85 -19.10 -32.04
CA LEU A 258 -9.45 -19.50 -30.67
C LEU A 258 -10.29 -18.79 -29.61
N LYS A 259 -10.52 -17.49 -29.75
CA LYS A 259 -11.35 -16.71 -28.85
C LYS A 259 -12.80 -17.25 -28.82
N GLU A 260 -13.41 -17.52 -30.00
CA GLU A 260 -14.75 -18.08 -30.09
C GLU A 260 -14.83 -19.45 -29.45
N LYS A 261 -13.85 -20.35 -29.73
CA LYS A 261 -13.74 -21.66 -29.08
C LYS A 261 -13.78 -21.54 -27.54
N HIS A 262 -12.97 -20.65 -26.96
CA HIS A 262 -12.94 -20.45 -25.53
C HIS A 262 -14.24 -19.84 -24.99
N PHE A 263 -14.93 -19.01 -25.76
CA PHE A 263 -16.22 -18.47 -25.37
C PHE A 263 -17.30 -19.56 -25.34
N GLU A 264 -17.27 -20.52 -26.26
CA GLU A 264 -18.17 -21.66 -26.25
C GLU A 264 -17.92 -22.56 -25.04
N VAL A 265 -16.67 -22.85 -24.72
CA VAL A 265 -16.30 -23.60 -23.51
C VAL A 265 -16.80 -22.90 -22.25
N LEU A 266 -16.66 -21.58 -22.17
CA LEU A 266 -17.20 -20.80 -21.05
C LEU A 266 -18.74 -20.86 -20.98
N LYS A 267 -19.44 -20.81 -22.11
CA LYS A 267 -20.90 -20.94 -22.15
C LYS A 267 -21.37 -22.31 -21.69
N ALA A 268 -20.71 -23.38 -22.14
CA ALA A 268 -21.03 -24.75 -21.72
C ALA A 268 -20.91 -24.98 -20.21
N ASN A 269 -20.02 -24.22 -19.54
CA ASN A 269 -19.78 -24.28 -18.09
C ASN A 269 -20.49 -23.16 -17.30
N ALA A 270 -21.49 -22.50 -17.88
CA ALA A 270 -22.17 -21.35 -17.27
C ALA A 270 -22.83 -21.66 -15.92
N ASN A 271 -23.31 -22.87 -15.71
CA ASN A 271 -23.97 -23.32 -14.48
C ASN A 271 -23.01 -23.46 -13.30
N ILE A 272 -21.68 -23.56 -13.57
CA ILE A 272 -20.66 -23.79 -12.54
C ILE A 272 -20.02 -22.45 -12.08
N TYR A 273 -19.89 -21.48 -12.99
CA TYR A 273 -19.06 -20.29 -12.77
C TYR A 273 -19.82 -18.97 -12.55
N GLY A 274 -21.15 -18.94 -12.69
CA GLY A 274 -22.00 -17.79 -12.35
C GLY A 274 -21.46 -16.43 -12.83
N SER A 275 -21.26 -15.49 -11.90
CA SER A 275 -20.76 -14.15 -12.18
C SER A 275 -19.31 -14.10 -12.68
N SER A 276 -18.50 -15.11 -12.39
CA SER A 276 -17.11 -15.23 -12.82
C SER A 276 -16.98 -15.39 -14.34
N LEU A 277 -18.03 -15.86 -15.01
CA LEU A 277 -18.08 -16.04 -16.45
C LEU A 277 -17.89 -14.73 -17.23
N GLU A 278 -18.56 -13.66 -16.82
CA GLU A 278 -18.44 -12.35 -17.48
C GLU A 278 -17.03 -11.76 -17.33
N ASN A 279 -16.40 -11.99 -16.17
CA ASN A 279 -15.02 -11.57 -15.93
C ASN A 279 -14.05 -12.37 -16.81
N ALA A 280 -14.23 -13.68 -16.97
CA ALA A 280 -13.43 -14.50 -17.87
C ALA A 280 -13.56 -14.05 -19.34
N LYS A 281 -14.76 -13.78 -19.81
CA LYS A 281 -14.99 -13.26 -21.17
C LYS A 281 -14.33 -11.91 -21.41
N LYS A 282 -14.44 -10.99 -20.44
CA LYS A 282 -13.76 -9.69 -20.49
C LYS A 282 -12.24 -9.88 -20.54
N GLY A 283 -11.72 -10.84 -19.77
CA GLY A 283 -10.34 -11.23 -19.74
C GLY A 283 -9.80 -11.67 -21.09
N ILE A 284 -10.38 -12.71 -21.63
CA ILE A 284 -10.00 -13.25 -22.93
C ILE A 284 -10.13 -12.17 -24.03
N SER A 285 -11.23 -11.37 -24.03
CA SER A 285 -11.40 -10.28 -24.99
C SER A 285 -10.27 -9.25 -24.93
N LYS A 286 -9.80 -8.94 -23.73
CA LYS A 286 -8.71 -7.98 -23.55
C LYS A 286 -7.38 -8.56 -24.00
N LEU A 287 -7.09 -9.80 -23.67
CA LEU A 287 -5.85 -10.49 -24.12
C LEU A 287 -5.86 -10.63 -25.64
N HIS A 288 -6.96 -11.02 -26.23
CA HIS A 288 -7.11 -11.10 -27.69
C HIS A 288 -6.75 -9.77 -28.39
N LYS A 289 -7.31 -8.64 -27.90
CA LYS A 289 -6.95 -7.31 -28.41
C LYS A 289 -5.45 -7.00 -28.20
N THR A 290 -4.88 -7.46 -27.11
CA THR A 290 -3.47 -7.26 -26.80
C THR A 290 -2.57 -8.04 -27.77
N PHE A 291 -2.88 -9.30 -28.05
CA PHE A 291 -2.11 -10.13 -28.98
C PHE A 291 -2.20 -9.60 -30.42
N LEU A 292 -3.39 -9.17 -30.85
CA LEU A 292 -3.55 -8.51 -32.16
C LEU A 292 -2.74 -7.20 -32.25
N TYR A 293 -2.73 -6.42 -31.17
CA TYR A 293 -1.90 -5.21 -31.10
C TYR A 293 -0.41 -5.54 -31.22
N CYS A 294 0.08 -6.55 -30.48
CA CYS A 294 1.47 -6.97 -30.55
C CYS A 294 1.83 -7.45 -31.94
N THR A 295 1.00 -8.29 -32.56
CA THR A 295 1.21 -8.75 -33.95
C THR A 295 1.32 -7.59 -34.90
N ALA A 296 0.40 -6.61 -34.85
CA ALA A 296 0.36 -5.50 -35.80
C ALA A 296 1.48 -4.46 -35.61
N ASN A 297 1.87 -4.18 -34.36
CA ASN A 297 2.76 -3.06 -34.02
C ASN A 297 4.18 -3.48 -33.65
N LEU A 298 4.39 -4.73 -33.21
CA LEU A 298 5.70 -5.21 -32.73
C LEU A 298 6.25 -6.34 -33.61
N GLY A 299 5.38 -7.16 -34.20
CA GLY A 299 5.73 -8.33 -35.00
C GLY A 299 5.30 -9.65 -34.34
N VAL A 300 5.34 -10.71 -35.14
CA VAL A 300 4.81 -12.02 -34.75
C VAL A 300 5.62 -12.64 -33.62
N TRP A 301 6.94 -12.50 -33.62
CA TRP A 301 7.79 -13.04 -32.55
C TRP A 301 7.48 -12.41 -31.20
N LEU A 302 7.32 -11.08 -31.15
CA LEU A 302 6.98 -10.36 -29.91
C LEU A 302 5.54 -10.64 -29.47
N ALA A 303 4.62 -10.91 -30.40
CA ALA A 303 3.27 -11.35 -30.06
C ALA A 303 3.26 -12.75 -29.44
N ALA A 304 4.10 -13.67 -29.95
CA ALA A 304 4.29 -15.01 -29.37
C ALA A 304 4.88 -14.89 -27.96
N LYS A 305 5.89 -14.05 -27.77
CA LYS A 305 6.47 -13.78 -26.44
C LYS A 305 5.45 -13.15 -25.48
N ALA A 306 4.55 -12.30 -25.96
CA ALA A 306 3.46 -11.77 -25.14
C ALA A 306 2.49 -12.85 -24.67
N ALA A 307 2.18 -13.82 -25.54
CA ALA A 307 1.32 -14.96 -25.20
C ALA A 307 2.04 -15.93 -24.23
N GLU A 308 3.31 -16.20 -24.44
CA GLU A 308 4.15 -17.01 -23.56
C GLU A 308 4.19 -16.47 -22.13
N VAL A 309 4.44 -15.16 -21.96
CA VAL A 309 4.46 -14.47 -20.68
C VAL A 309 3.11 -14.59 -19.96
N GLN A 310 2.00 -14.53 -20.68
CA GLN A 310 0.65 -14.65 -20.10
C GLN A 310 0.23 -16.10 -19.81
N SER A 311 0.91 -17.08 -20.36
CA SER A 311 0.65 -18.51 -20.11
C SER A 311 1.44 -19.07 -18.93
N THR A 312 2.57 -18.45 -18.55
CA THR A 312 3.44 -18.92 -17.47
C THR A 312 2.87 -18.69 -16.08
N THR A 313 3.17 -19.62 -15.14
CA THR A 313 2.68 -19.61 -13.75
C THR A 313 3.45 -18.71 -12.79
N ASN A 314 4.28 -17.80 -13.29
CA ASN A 314 5.04 -16.91 -12.42
C ASN A 314 4.09 -16.02 -11.60
N GLU A 315 4.17 -16.06 -10.28
CA GLU A 315 3.39 -15.21 -9.35
C GLU A 315 3.47 -13.71 -9.67
N GLN A 316 4.47 -13.30 -10.45
CA GLN A 316 4.66 -11.94 -10.93
C GLN A 316 3.69 -11.52 -12.04
N PHE A 317 3.04 -12.47 -12.70
CA PHE A 317 2.17 -12.27 -13.85
C PHE A 317 0.72 -12.69 -13.59
N LEU A 318 0.30 -12.81 -12.34
CA LEU A 318 -1.09 -13.05 -12.01
C LEU A 318 -1.96 -11.93 -12.59
N PRO A 319 -2.94 -12.26 -13.45
CA PRO A 319 -3.81 -11.24 -14.01
C PRO A 319 -4.69 -10.66 -12.91
N PHE A 320 -4.38 -9.44 -12.48
CA PHE A 320 -5.24 -8.64 -11.61
C PHE A 320 -6.36 -8.03 -12.46
N TRP A 321 -7.56 -8.57 -12.31
CA TRP A 321 -8.76 -8.06 -12.94
C TRP A 321 -9.55 -7.22 -11.93
N GLY A 322 -9.20 -5.94 -11.82
CA GLY A 322 -9.78 -5.05 -10.81
C GLY A 322 -9.19 -5.27 -9.40
N ASP A 323 -9.81 -4.68 -8.39
CA ASP A 323 -9.39 -4.80 -6.99
C ASP A 323 -9.72 -6.18 -6.35
N GLU A 324 -10.35 -7.08 -7.09
CA GLU A 324 -10.71 -8.43 -6.66
C GLU A 324 -9.70 -9.46 -7.18
N LYS A 325 -9.24 -10.35 -6.30
CA LYS A 325 -8.48 -11.54 -6.71
C LYS A 325 -9.34 -12.35 -7.67
N LEU A 326 -8.79 -12.65 -8.84
CA LEU A 326 -9.46 -13.54 -9.77
C LEU A 326 -9.73 -14.89 -9.10
N ASP A 327 -10.93 -15.44 -9.33
CA ASP A 327 -11.21 -16.83 -9.03
C ASP A 327 -10.18 -17.69 -9.79
N LYS A 328 -9.56 -18.66 -9.10
CA LYS A 328 -8.54 -19.57 -9.67
C LYS A 328 -9.00 -20.24 -10.96
N ASN A 329 -10.29 -20.45 -11.10
CA ASN A 329 -10.89 -21.04 -12.29
C ASN A 329 -10.84 -20.08 -13.48
N VAL A 330 -11.14 -18.80 -13.26
CA VAL A 330 -11.04 -17.76 -14.29
C VAL A 330 -9.60 -17.58 -14.75
N GLU A 331 -8.66 -17.63 -13.82
CA GLU A 331 -7.23 -17.61 -14.13
C GLU A 331 -6.81 -18.78 -15.03
N GLY A 332 -7.30 -19.98 -14.75
CA GLY A 332 -7.06 -21.18 -15.58
C GLY A 332 -7.53 -20.99 -17.03
N PHE A 333 -8.74 -20.46 -17.23
CA PHE A 333 -9.27 -20.22 -18.60
C PHE A 333 -8.47 -19.18 -19.38
N VAL A 334 -8.08 -18.09 -18.73
CA VAL A 334 -7.28 -17.02 -19.35
C VAL A 334 -5.88 -17.53 -19.71
N ARG A 335 -5.29 -18.36 -18.86
CA ARG A 335 -3.99 -19.01 -19.11
C ARG A 335 -4.04 -19.99 -20.27
N ASN A 336 -5.03 -20.88 -20.28
CA ASN A 336 -5.20 -21.85 -21.36
C ASN A 336 -5.39 -21.14 -22.71
N TYR A 337 -6.18 -20.05 -22.77
CA TYR A 337 -6.30 -19.23 -23.96
C TYR A 337 -4.93 -18.70 -24.43
N SER A 338 -4.14 -18.15 -23.53
CA SER A 338 -2.81 -17.60 -23.83
C SER A 338 -1.84 -18.68 -24.31
N GLU A 339 -1.91 -19.87 -23.72
CA GLU A 339 -1.08 -21.02 -24.14
C GLU A 339 -1.42 -21.51 -25.54
N GLU A 340 -2.72 -21.61 -25.88
CA GLU A 340 -3.11 -21.96 -27.24
C GLU A 340 -2.69 -20.88 -28.26
N VAL A 341 -2.81 -19.61 -27.90
CA VAL A 341 -2.33 -18.49 -28.73
C VAL A 341 -0.82 -18.56 -28.92
N TYR A 342 -0.05 -18.88 -27.88
CA TYR A 342 1.39 -19.03 -27.96
C TYR A 342 1.79 -20.16 -28.93
N ARG A 343 1.12 -21.32 -28.86
CA ARG A 343 1.37 -22.44 -29.77
C ARG A 343 1.12 -22.04 -31.23
N GLU A 344 -0.01 -21.39 -31.50
CA GLU A 344 -0.35 -20.94 -32.87
C GLU A 344 0.65 -19.91 -33.39
N LEU A 345 1.02 -18.90 -32.59
CA LEU A 345 1.99 -17.88 -33.02
C LEU A 345 3.40 -18.42 -33.17
N SER A 346 3.79 -19.41 -32.38
CA SER A 346 5.11 -20.06 -32.46
C SER A 346 5.29 -20.84 -33.77
N CYS A 347 4.20 -21.35 -34.37
CA CYS A 347 4.28 -22.01 -35.69
C CYS A 347 4.71 -21.05 -36.81
N PHE A 348 4.50 -19.75 -36.67
CA PHE A 348 4.95 -18.74 -37.64
C PHE A 348 6.38 -18.24 -37.33
N SER A 349 6.94 -18.57 -36.16
CA SER A 349 8.30 -18.17 -35.74
C SER A 349 9.28 -19.32 -35.89
N THR A 350 9.49 -19.79 -37.13
CA THR A 350 10.29 -21.00 -37.42
C THR A 350 11.82 -20.81 -37.33
N ARG A 351 12.30 -19.55 -37.20
CA ARG A 351 13.74 -19.27 -37.07
C ARG A 351 14.22 -19.39 -35.62
N GLY A 352 15.31 -20.12 -35.41
CA GLY A 352 15.88 -20.37 -34.07
C GLY A 352 16.49 -19.15 -33.40
N HIS A 353 16.95 -18.15 -34.14
CA HIS A 353 17.64 -16.95 -33.61
C HIS A 353 17.08 -15.68 -34.24
N ILE A 354 16.47 -14.82 -33.41
CA ILE A 354 15.96 -13.49 -33.80
C ILE A 354 17.10 -12.45 -33.65
N GLY A 355 17.20 -11.53 -34.62
CA GLY A 355 18.15 -10.41 -34.55
C GLY A 355 19.53 -10.71 -35.11
N GLU A 356 19.75 -11.89 -35.73
CA GLU A 356 20.98 -12.20 -36.50
C GLU A 356 20.91 -11.61 -37.91
N ASP A 357 19.76 -11.76 -38.57
CA ASP A 357 19.43 -11.16 -39.85
C ASP A 357 18.14 -10.34 -39.79
N PHE A 358 18.28 -9.07 -39.49
CA PHE A 358 17.13 -8.15 -39.36
C PHE A 358 16.38 -7.95 -40.66
N VAL A 359 17.03 -8.08 -41.82
CA VAL A 359 16.33 -7.95 -43.12
C VAL A 359 15.35 -9.10 -43.31
N ALA A 360 15.80 -10.30 -43.00
CA ALA A 360 14.95 -11.46 -43.06
C ALA A 360 13.85 -11.46 -42.00
N ASP A 361 14.15 -11.03 -40.78
CA ASP A 361 13.16 -10.89 -39.69
C ASP A 361 12.05 -9.91 -40.07
N LEU A 362 12.40 -8.83 -40.79
CA LEU A 362 11.41 -7.85 -41.31
C LEU A 362 10.57 -8.43 -42.44
N GLN A 363 11.20 -9.15 -43.39
CA GLN A 363 10.51 -9.74 -44.53
C GLN A 363 9.51 -10.83 -44.11
N ASP A 364 9.89 -11.62 -43.09
CA ASP A 364 9.01 -12.66 -42.53
C ASP A 364 7.96 -12.10 -41.57
N GLY A 365 8.01 -10.78 -41.23
CA GLY A 365 7.08 -10.13 -40.31
C GLY A 365 7.29 -10.51 -38.84
N LEU A 366 8.44 -11.11 -38.50
CA LEU A 366 8.80 -11.48 -37.13
C LEU A 366 9.00 -10.24 -36.26
N LEU A 367 9.61 -9.20 -36.81
CA LEU A 367 9.76 -7.86 -36.22
C LEU A 367 9.12 -6.80 -37.13
N THR A 368 8.68 -5.70 -36.55
CA THR A 368 8.25 -4.52 -37.31
C THR A 368 9.41 -3.57 -37.54
N HIS A 369 9.34 -2.72 -38.60
CA HIS A 369 10.38 -1.71 -38.88
C HIS A 369 10.55 -0.73 -37.68
N LYS A 370 9.47 -0.46 -36.92
CA LYS A 370 9.54 0.35 -35.67
C LYS A 370 10.49 -0.28 -34.64
N VAL A 371 10.36 -1.59 -34.42
CA VAL A 371 11.22 -2.34 -33.50
C VAL A 371 12.65 -2.42 -34.01
N HIS A 372 12.82 -2.63 -35.31
CA HIS A 372 14.13 -2.63 -35.95
C HIS A 372 14.85 -1.28 -35.80
N CYS A 373 14.16 -0.15 -36.04
CA CYS A 373 14.72 1.19 -35.81
C CYS A 373 15.16 1.41 -34.35
N LEU A 374 14.38 0.91 -33.36
CA LEU A 374 14.78 0.95 -31.96
C LEU A 374 16.08 0.21 -31.74
N VAL A 375 16.19 -1.02 -32.25
CA VAL A 375 17.39 -1.86 -32.05
C VAL A 375 18.59 -1.25 -32.76
N GLN A 376 18.45 -0.80 -34.02
CA GLN A 376 19.53 -0.17 -34.75
C GLN A 376 20.07 1.06 -34.01
N PHE A 377 19.19 1.92 -33.51
CA PHE A 377 19.60 3.11 -32.78
C PHE A 377 20.31 2.76 -31.47
N LEU A 378 19.86 1.75 -30.74
CA LEU A 378 20.54 1.26 -29.53
C LEU A 378 21.93 0.66 -29.85
N LEU A 379 22.11 0.03 -31.00
CA LEU A 379 23.40 -0.51 -31.46
C LEU A 379 24.42 0.58 -31.75
N GLU A 380 24.02 1.82 -32.11
CA GLU A 380 24.95 2.94 -32.24
C GLU A 380 25.66 3.26 -30.92
N TYR A 381 25.02 3.02 -29.79
CA TYR A 381 25.54 3.23 -28.42
C TYR A 381 26.22 2.00 -27.82
N ARG A 382 26.45 0.93 -28.60
CA ARG A 382 27.02 -0.32 -28.11
C ARG A 382 28.42 -0.19 -27.50
N HIS A 383 29.19 0.82 -27.90
CA HIS A 383 30.56 1.04 -27.43
C HIS A 383 30.69 1.91 -26.19
N MET A 384 29.58 2.48 -25.72
CA MET A 384 29.53 3.31 -24.50
C MET A 384 29.36 2.40 -23.28
N GLU A 385 30.40 2.14 -22.52
CA GLU A 385 30.41 1.22 -21.38
C GLU A 385 29.37 1.63 -20.31
N ASP A 386 29.33 2.90 -19.93
CA ASP A 386 28.43 3.46 -18.89
C ASP A 386 27.07 3.90 -19.42
N LEU A 387 26.59 3.30 -20.50
CA LEU A 387 25.29 3.66 -21.08
C LEU A 387 24.17 3.59 -20.05
N ARG A 388 23.46 4.70 -19.87
CA ARG A 388 22.17 4.78 -19.17
C ARG A 388 21.10 5.22 -20.15
N CYS A 389 20.22 4.29 -20.49
CA CYS A 389 19.17 4.50 -21.48
C CYS A 389 17.78 4.18 -20.89
N ILE A 390 16.80 5.02 -21.22
CA ILE A 390 15.38 4.74 -20.92
C ILE A 390 14.60 4.71 -22.23
N VAL A 391 13.85 3.61 -22.45
CA VAL A 391 12.93 3.46 -23.56
C VAL A 391 11.50 3.57 -23.02
N PHE A 392 10.78 4.63 -23.39
CA PHE A 392 9.41 4.85 -22.98
C PHE A 392 8.41 4.21 -23.95
N VAL A 393 7.50 3.41 -23.40
CA VAL A 393 6.43 2.72 -24.13
C VAL A 393 5.06 3.02 -23.52
N GLU A 394 4.01 2.90 -24.31
CA GLU A 394 2.64 3.16 -23.82
C GLU A 394 2.08 1.97 -23.02
N ARG A 395 2.33 0.75 -23.46
CA ARG A 395 1.72 -0.47 -22.90
C ARG A 395 2.70 -1.29 -22.09
N VAL A 396 2.22 -1.83 -20.96
CA VAL A 396 3.01 -2.70 -20.08
C VAL A 396 3.51 -3.93 -20.83
N ILE A 397 2.68 -4.56 -21.65
CA ILE A 397 3.11 -5.74 -22.43
C ILE A 397 4.27 -5.41 -23.37
N THR A 398 4.27 -4.22 -23.96
CA THR A 398 5.37 -3.76 -24.82
C THR A 398 6.67 -3.66 -24.06
N SER A 399 6.65 -3.19 -22.78
CA SER A 399 7.88 -3.11 -21.99
C SER A 399 8.47 -4.47 -21.67
N ILE A 400 7.63 -5.47 -21.42
CA ILE A 400 8.05 -6.83 -21.09
C ILE A 400 8.66 -7.53 -22.31
N VAL A 401 7.96 -7.46 -23.45
CA VAL A 401 8.44 -8.18 -24.64
C VAL A 401 9.67 -7.51 -25.27
N LEU A 402 9.81 -6.19 -25.14
CA LEU A 402 11.03 -5.49 -25.57
C LEU A 402 12.23 -5.81 -24.65
N GLU A 403 12.05 -5.93 -23.33
CA GLU A 403 13.11 -6.46 -22.45
C GLU A 403 13.57 -7.84 -22.93
N SER A 404 12.61 -8.74 -23.22
CA SER A 404 12.92 -10.08 -23.71
C SER A 404 13.71 -10.03 -25.02
N LEU A 405 13.27 -9.22 -25.99
CA LEU A 405 13.97 -9.08 -27.27
C LEU A 405 15.38 -8.52 -27.10
N LEU A 406 15.54 -7.39 -26.42
CA LEU A 406 16.82 -6.71 -26.24
C LEU A 406 17.82 -7.55 -25.44
N SER A 407 17.33 -8.45 -24.57
CA SER A 407 18.17 -9.41 -23.84
C SER A 407 18.58 -10.61 -24.69
N THR A 408 17.88 -10.89 -25.80
CA THR A 408 18.16 -12.03 -26.68
C THR A 408 19.15 -11.69 -27.79
N ILE A 409 19.20 -10.43 -28.25
CA ILE A 409 20.05 -10.00 -29.35
C ILE A 409 21.54 -10.10 -28.97
N SER A 410 22.26 -10.95 -29.69
CA SER A 410 23.69 -11.24 -29.43
C SER A 410 24.59 -10.00 -29.51
N GLN A 411 24.29 -9.08 -30.43
CA GLN A 411 25.01 -7.82 -30.60
C GLN A 411 24.88 -6.85 -29.41
N MET A 412 23.94 -7.10 -28.50
CA MET A 412 23.76 -6.36 -27.24
C MET A 412 24.26 -7.18 -26.03
N SER A 413 25.02 -8.24 -26.29
CA SER A 413 25.61 -9.06 -25.22
C SER A 413 26.41 -8.20 -24.23
N GLY A 414 26.23 -8.45 -22.93
CA GLY A 414 26.82 -7.64 -21.87
C GLY A 414 25.96 -6.46 -21.40
N ARG A 415 24.86 -6.13 -22.08
CA ARG A 415 23.91 -5.11 -21.64
C ARG A 415 22.76 -5.73 -20.84
N ILE A 416 22.58 -5.27 -19.61
CA ILE A 416 21.45 -5.72 -18.79
C ILE A 416 20.27 -4.79 -19.04
N VAL A 417 19.17 -5.37 -19.53
CA VAL A 417 17.91 -4.70 -19.83
C VAL A 417 16.88 -5.11 -18.77
N LYS A 418 16.10 -4.16 -18.24
CA LYS A 418 15.00 -4.40 -17.32
C LYS A 418 13.78 -3.59 -17.72
N HIS A 419 12.58 -4.08 -17.38
CA HIS A 419 11.35 -3.29 -17.55
C HIS A 419 10.83 -2.76 -16.22
N ILE A 420 10.14 -1.60 -16.28
CA ILE A 420 9.40 -1.02 -15.16
C ILE A 420 8.01 -0.63 -15.64
N ALA A 421 7.00 -1.15 -14.94
CA ALA A 421 5.60 -0.93 -15.26
C ALA A 421 4.79 -0.50 -14.03
N GLY A 422 3.76 0.32 -14.24
CA GLY A 422 2.89 0.78 -13.16
C GLY A 422 1.98 -0.33 -12.62
N ASN A 423 1.66 -0.27 -11.33
CA ASN A 423 0.84 -1.27 -10.63
C ASN A 423 -0.64 -1.30 -11.05
N ARG A 424 -1.11 -0.38 -11.88
CA ARG A 424 -2.50 -0.33 -12.38
C ARG A 424 -2.73 -1.14 -13.66
N SER A 425 -1.76 -1.94 -14.08
CA SER A 425 -1.93 -2.79 -15.24
C SER A 425 -2.69 -4.05 -14.89
N LEU A 426 -3.72 -4.35 -15.67
CA LEU A 426 -4.52 -5.57 -15.54
C LEU A 426 -3.75 -6.85 -15.94
N LEU A 427 -2.55 -6.72 -16.53
CA LEU A 427 -1.81 -7.82 -17.11
C LEU A 427 -0.51 -8.14 -16.36
N HIS A 428 -0.10 -7.28 -15.42
CA HIS A 428 1.18 -7.46 -14.72
C HIS A 428 1.23 -6.64 -13.45
N HIS A 429 1.62 -7.27 -12.36
CA HIS A 429 1.87 -6.64 -11.07
C HIS A 429 3.36 -6.73 -10.74
N GLN A 430 4.06 -5.59 -10.85
CA GLN A 430 5.43 -5.48 -10.37
C GLN A 430 5.44 -4.85 -8.98
N SER A 431 5.96 -5.56 -7.99
CA SER A 431 6.07 -5.02 -6.63
C SER A 431 6.94 -3.76 -6.61
N ARG A 432 6.60 -2.81 -5.74
CA ARG A 432 7.37 -1.56 -5.60
C ARG A 432 8.82 -1.80 -5.21
N ASN A 433 9.07 -2.80 -4.35
CA ASN A 433 10.41 -3.17 -3.95
C ASN A 433 11.26 -3.57 -5.16
N LYS A 434 10.67 -4.32 -6.10
CA LYS A 434 11.35 -4.71 -7.34
C LYS A 434 11.60 -3.51 -8.27
N GLN A 435 10.66 -2.55 -8.34
CA GLN A 435 10.87 -1.31 -9.10
C GLN A 435 12.03 -0.50 -8.51
N THR A 436 12.09 -0.36 -7.19
CA THR A 436 13.18 0.33 -6.49
C THR A 436 14.51 -0.37 -6.71
N GLU A 437 14.56 -1.69 -6.59
CA GLU A 437 15.76 -2.50 -6.84
C GLU A 437 16.32 -2.32 -8.27
N ILE A 438 15.43 -2.27 -9.27
CA ILE A 438 15.82 -2.04 -10.67
C ILE A 438 16.40 -0.62 -10.82
N VAL A 439 15.76 0.40 -10.23
CA VAL A 439 16.23 1.78 -10.30
C VAL A 439 17.58 1.93 -9.58
N ASP A 440 17.77 1.30 -8.43
CA ASP A 440 19.04 1.32 -7.69
C ASP A 440 20.14 0.59 -8.46
N SER A 441 19.81 -0.54 -9.11
CA SER A 441 20.73 -1.25 -10.00
C SER A 441 21.10 -0.43 -11.23
N PHE A 442 20.18 0.38 -11.76
CA PHE A 442 20.42 1.31 -12.86
C PHE A 442 21.27 2.49 -12.41
N ARG A 443 21.05 3.01 -11.21
CA ARG A 443 21.87 4.05 -10.58
C ARG A 443 23.30 3.58 -10.38
N GLY A 444 23.48 2.33 -9.95
CA GLY A 444 24.80 1.70 -9.76
C GLY A 444 25.46 1.20 -11.04
N GLY A 445 24.89 1.45 -12.24
CA GLY A 445 25.46 1.03 -13.51
C GLY A 445 25.36 -0.47 -13.82
N LYS A 446 24.70 -1.29 -12.98
CA LYS A 446 24.48 -2.72 -13.24
C LYS A 446 23.42 -2.96 -14.32
N VAL A 447 22.37 -2.13 -14.35
CA VAL A 447 21.35 -2.12 -15.41
C VAL A 447 21.66 -0.96 -16.35
N HIS A 448 21.69 -1.22 -17.65
CA HIS A 448 22.07 -0.23 -18.67
C HIS A 448 20.87 0.37 -19.39
N ILE A 449 19.83 -0.42 -19.59
CA ILE A 449 18.62 -0.03 -20.33
C ILE A 449 17.39 -0.37 -19.49
N ILE A 450 16.51 0.63 -19.31
CA ILE A 450 15.19 0.42 -18.71
C ILE A 450 14.13 0.64 -19.79
N VAL A 451 13.26 -0.34 -19.99
CA VAL A 451 12.05 -0.17 -20.81
C VAL A 451 10.88 0.14 -19.88
N ALA A 452 10.33 1.34 -19.94
CA ALA A 452 9.38 1.82 -18.96
C ALA A 452 8.09 2.36 -19.56
N THR A 453 7.00 2.20 -18.83
CA THR A 453 5.77 2.95 -19.07
C THR A 453 5.87 4.36 -18.46
N GLN A 454 4.78 5.13 -18.50
CA GLN A 454 4.75 6.52 -17.96
C GLN A 454 5.17 6.64 -16.48
N VAL A 455 5.31 5.53 -15.76
CA VAL A 455 5.74 5.51 -14.34
C VAL A 455 7.09 6.21 -14.11
N LEU A 456 8.01 6.12 -15.07
CA LEU A 456 9.30 6.81 -14.96
C LEU A 456 9.31 8.24 -15.53
N GLU A 457 8.21 8.72 -16.12
CA GLU A 457 8.11 10.12 -16.55
C GLU A 457 8.14 11.04 -15.33
N GLU A 458 7.38 10.66 -14.28
CA GLU A 458 7.15 11.50 -13.10
C GLU A 458 7.20 10.68 -11.80
N GLY A 459 7.83 11.21 -10.78
CA GLY A 459 7.72 10.66 -9.42
C GLY A 459 8.67 9.52 -9.07
N VAL A 460 9.67 9.21 -9.88
CA VAL A 460 10.74 8.27 -9.54
C VAL A 460 12.08 8.96 -9.75
N ASP A 461 12.97 8.86 -8.77
CA ASP A 461 14.32 9.40 -8.86
C ASP A 461 15.21 8.47 -9.71
N VAL A 462 15.23 8.75 -10.99
CA VAL A 462 16.08 8.05 -11.95
C VAL A 462 17.32 8.92 -12.22
N PRO A 463 18.52 8.34 -12.22
CA PRO A 463 19.74 9.10 -12.54
C PRO A 463 19.69 9.68 -13.94
N SER A 464 20.54 10.66 -14.20
CA SER A 464 20.68 11.27 -15.52
C SER A 464 21.05 10.22 -16.57
N CYS A 465 20.40 10.28 -17.73
CA CYS A 465 20.58 9.33 -18.82
C CYS A 465 21.38 9.96 -19.99
N HIS A 466 22.12 9.15 -20.71
CA HIS A 466 22.76 9.51 -21.97
C HIS A 466 21.77 9.48 -23.13
N LEU A 467 20.78 8.58 -23.04
CA LEU A 467 19.83 8.33 -24.11
C LEU A 467 18.43 8.12 -23.55
N VAL A 468 17.46 8.82 -24.11
CA VAL A 468 16.04 8.58 -23.84
C VAL A 468 15.31 8.40 -25.17
N ILE A 469 14.67 7.25 -25.34
CA ILE A 469 13.93 6.92 -26.56
C ILE A 469 12.45 6.88 -26.27
N ARG A 470 11.66 7.61 -27.03
CA ARG A 470 10.20 7.50 -27.06
C ARG A 470 9.82 6.51 -28.17
N PHE A 471 9.69 5.26 -27.79
CA PHE A 471 9.13 4.25 -28.69
C PHE A 471 7.71 4.62 -29.09
N ASP A 472 6.89 5.01 -28.11
CA ASP A 472 5.57 5.59 -28.33
C ASP A 472 5.57 7.08 -27.96
N LEU A 473 4.94 7.91 -28.82
CA LEU A 473 4.89 9.36 -28.61
C LEU A 473 4.11 9.72 -27.33
N PRO A 474 4.57 10.69 -26.53
CA PRO A 474 3.85 11.11 -25.34
C PRO A 474 2.47 11.67 -25.70
N GLU A 475 1.50 11.46 -24.81
CA GLU A 475 0.16 11.99 -25.02
C GLU A 475 0.06 13.51 -24.81
N THR A 476 0.85 14.03 -23.88
CA THR A 476 0.80 15.42 -23.41
C THR A 476 2.15 16.13 -23.55
N ALA A 477 2.13 17.47 -23.62
CA ALA A 477 3.33 18.29 -23.59
C ALA A 477 4.14 18.06 -22.30
N ARG A 478 3.47 17.83 -21.17
CA ARG A 478 4.12 17.50 -19.90
C ARG A 478 4.93 16.20 -20.00
N GLY A 479 4.33 15.12 -20.48
CA GLY A 479 5.06 13.85 -20.65
C GLY A 479 6.27 14.01 -21.59
N PHE A 480 6.16 14.88 -22.60
CA PHE A 480 7.31 15.24 -23.45
C PHE A 480 8.42 15.94 -22.66
N ILE A 481 8.08 17.00 -21.92
CA ILE A 481 9.04 17.79 -21.12
C ILE A 481 9.70 16.92 -20.04
N GLN A 482 8.92 16.12 -19.32
CA GLN A 482 9.42 15.29 -18.24
C GLN A 482 10.31 14.15 -18.73
N SER A 483 9.92 13.45 -19.81
CA SER A 483 10.75 12.41 -20.39
C SER A 483 12.04 12.95 -21.02
N ARG A 484 11.98 14.10 -21.74
CA ARG A 484 13.17 14.78 -22.23
C ARG A 484 14.10 15.19 -21.09
N GLY A 485 13.51 15.65 -19.98
CA GLY A 485 14.26 16.03 -18.78
C GLY A 485 14.91 14.86 -18.04
N ARG A 486 14.81 13.61 -18.52
CA ARG A 486 15.60 12.47 -18.01
C ARG A 486 16.96 12.37 -18.71
N ALA A 487 17.09 12.85 -19.95
CA ALA A 487 18.35 12.95 -20.68
C ALA A 487 19.09 14.24 -20.26
N ARG A 488 20.07 14.11 -19.36
CA ARG A 488 20.79 15.24 -18.73
C ARG A 488 22.31 15.06 -18.71
N MET A 489 22.80 13.94 -19.19
CA MET A 489 24.24 13.76 -19.34
C MET A 489 24.74 14.72 -20.43
N PRO A 490 26.01 15.15 -20.38
CA PRO A 490 26.60 15.91 -21.48
C PRO A 490 26.43 15.16 -22.81
N ASN A 491 26.03 15.86 -23.85
CA ASN A 491 25.78 15.29 -25.20
C ASN A 491 24.71 14.18 -25.20
N SER A 492 23.71 14.30 -24.35
CA SER A 492 22.60 13.31 -24.29
C SER A 492 21.61 13.52 -25.44
N ASP A 493 21.01 12.39 -25.87
CA ASP A 493 20.03 12.37 -26.94
C ASP A 493 18.60 12.03 -26.44
N TYR A 494 17.62 12.72 -27.00
CA TYR A 494 16.21 12.44 -26.85
C TYR A 494 15.57 12.08 -28.18
N VAL A 495 15.25 10.80 -28.36
CA VAL A 495 14.86 10.22 -29.65
C VAL A 495 13.36 9.95 -29.69
N LEU A 496 12.71 10.35 -30.77
CA LEU A 496 11.31 10.13 -31.04
C LEU A 496 11.15 9.22 -32.26
N LEU A 497 10.53 8.04 -32.07
CA LEU A 497 10.20 7.16 -33.19
C LEU A 497 8.85 7.60 -33.81
N VAL A 498 8.87 7.98 -35.08
CA VAL A 498 7.73 8.55 -35.80
C VAL A 498 7.49 7.80 -37.09
N ARG A 499 6.24 7.44 -37.37
CA ARG A 499 5.90 6.79 -38.63
C ARG A 499 6.09 7.79 -39.80
N ARG A 500 6.74 7.34 -40.84
CA ARG A 500 6.93 8.15 -42.06
C ARG A 500 5.58 8.53 -42.64
N GLY A 501 5.42 9.81 -42.99
CA GLY A 501 4.16 10.32 -43.53
C GLY A 501 3.06 10.65 -42.51
N ASP A 502 3.28 10.42 -41.20
CA ASP A 502 2.32 10.80 -40.17
C ASP A 502 2.39 12.32 -39.88
N ALA A 503 1.63 13.09 -40.65
CA ALA A 503 1.55 14.54 -40.49
C ALA A 503 0.97 14.95 -39.11
N LYS A 504 0.09 14.12 -38.52
CA LYS A 504 -0.47 14.37 -37.17
C LYS A 504 0.59 14.26 -36.10
N ALA A 505 1.41 13.21 -36.16
CA ALA A 505 2.53 13.01 -35.24
C ALA A 505 3.55 14.16 -35.35
N ARG A 506 3.94 14.53 -36.58
CA ARG A 506 4.84 15.67 -36.81
C ARG A 506 4.30 16.96 -36.23
N SER A 507 3.05 17.34 -36.54
CA SER A 507 2.39 18.54 -35.98
C SER A 507 2.30 18.48 -34.44
N LYS A 508 2.15 17.29 -33.84
CA LYS A 508 2.14 17.10 -32.39
C LYS A 508 3.51 17.37 -31.78
N ILE A 509 4.58 16.89 -32.40
CA ILE A 509 5.95 17.10 -31.93
C ILE A 509 6.35 18.56 -32.02
N GLU A 510 6.08 19.24 -33.14
CA GLU A 510 6.35 20.67 -33.30
C GLU A 510 5.69 21.51 -32.22
N LYS A 511 4.45 21.13 -31.83
CA LYS A 511 3.74 21.79 -30.72
C LYS A 511 4.38 21.53 -29.38
N PHE A 512 4.86 20.31 -29.14
CA PHE A 512 5.53 19.96 -27.89
C PHE A 512 6.87 20.72 -27.75
N LEU A 513 7.63 20.86 -28.84
CA LEU A 513 8.88 21.62 -28.85
C LEU A 513 8.65 23.09 -28.49
N GLY A 514 7.59 23.71 -29.01
CA GLY A 514 7.25 25.11 -28.69
C GLY A 514 6.51 25.31 -27.36
N SER A 515 5.96 24.27 -26.77
CA SER A 515 5.07 24.40 -25.60
C SER A 515 5.73 25.04 -24.37
N GLY A 516 6.99 24.71 -24.10
CA GLY A 516 7.75 25.29 -22.98
C GLY A 516 7.86 26.80 -23.06
N GLN A 517 8.20 27.33 -24.24
CA GLN A 517 8.31 28.77 -24.49
C GLN A 517 6.96 29.47 -24.36
N ILE A 518 5.89 28.88 -24.96
CA ILE A 518 4.53 29.44 -24.88
C ILE A 518 4.09 29.56 -23.43
N MET A 519 4.34 28.51 -22.60
CA MET A 519 3.98 28.53 -21.18
C MET A 519 4.78 29.61 -20.41
N ARG A 520 6.09 29.81 -20.70
CA ARG A 520 6.88 30.85 -20.07
C ARG A 520 6.36 32.23 -20.43
N GLU A 521 6.16 32.52 -21.72
CA GLU A 521 5.59 33.78 -22.19
C GLU A 521 4.22 34.06 -21.57
N ALA A 522 3.36 33.04 -21.47
CA ALA A 522 2.07 33.16 -20.81
C ALA A 522 2.19 33.49 -19.32
N SER A 523 3.13 32.84 -18.62
CA SER A 523 3.40 33.12 -17.20
C SER A 523 3.91 34.55 -16.99
N LEU A 524 4.82 35.04 -17.86
CA LEU A 524 5.37 36.39 -17.77
C LEU A 524 4.32 37.46 -18.03
N ARG A 525 3.39 37.23 -18.99
CA ARG A 525 2.26 38.14 -19.23
C ARG A 525 1.34 38.25 -18.03
N LEU A 526 1.17 37.15 -17.26
CA LEU A 526 0.33 37.11 -16.06
C LEU A 526 1.02 37.63 -14.81
N ALA A 527 2.34 37.85 -14.84
CA ALA A 527 3.13 38.24 -13.67
C ALA A 527 2.61 39.51 -12.97
N SER A 528 2.12 40.47 -13.74
CA SER A 528 1.57 41.74 -13.21
C SER A 528 0.10 41.68 -12.80
N SER A 529 -0.63 40.59 -13.10
CA SER A 529 -2.03 40.46 -12.70
C SER A 529 -2.15 40.08 -11.23
N MET A 530 -3.16 40.55 -10.52
CA MET A 530 -3.43 40.12 -9.15
C MET A 530 -4.14 38.76 -9.13
N CYS A 531 -3.79 37.90 -8.16
CA CYS A 531 -4.57 36.68 -7.90
C CYS A 531 -5.97 37.05 -7.41
N LYS A 532 -6.95 36.35 -7.92
CA LYS A 532 -8.35 36.48 -7.47
C LYS A 532 -8.66 35.26 -6.59
N PRO A 533 -8.74 35.43 -5.26
CA PRO A 533 -9.15 34.33 -4.39
C PRO A 533 -10.47 33.72 -4.87
N LEU A 534 -10.60 32.41 -4.76
CA LEU A 534 -11.87 31.75 -5.09
C LEU A 534 -12.92 32.22 -4.10
N GLN A 535 -14.06 32.69 -4.64
CA GLN A 535 -15.21 33.04 -3.80
C GLN A 535 -15.74 31.77 -3.13
N ASN A 536 -16.16 31.88 -1.85
CA ASN A 536 -16.77 30.76 -1.15
C ASN A 536 -18.04 30.34 -1.88
N THR A 537 -17.98 29.19 -2.51
CA THR A 537 -19.13 28.52 -3.13
C THR A 537 -19.70 27.43 -2.22
N LEU A 538 -19.14 27.23 -1.02
CA LEU A 538 -19.65 26.25 -0.05
C LEU A 538 -20.89 26.84 0.62
N CYS A 539 -22.07 26.37 0.20
CA CYS A 539 -23.31 26.57 0.93
C CYS A 539 -23.29 25.76 2.23
N GLU A 540 -24.05 26.17 3.25
CA GLU A 540 -24.17 25.41 4.51
C GLU A 540 -24.70 23.98 4.29
N GLU A 541 -25.39 23.75 3.19
CA GLU A 541 -25.88 22.42 2.77
C GLU A 541 -24.79 21.49 2.21
N ASP A 542 -23.65 22.04 1.84
CA ASP A 542 -22.57 21.29 1.16
C ASP A 542 -21.56 20.62 2.12
N HIS A 543 -21.70 20.84 3.43
CA HIS A 543 -20.80 20.28 4.43
C HIS A 543 -21.50 20.02 5.76
N TYR A 544 -20.92 19.16 6.57
CA TYR A 544 -21.29 18.91 7.95
C TYR A 544 -20.11 19.23 8.85
N HIS A 545 -20.32 20.11 9.81
CA HIS A 545 -19.30 20.57 10.75
C HIS A 545 -19.65 20.15 12.17
N VAL A 546 -18.68 19.61 12.91
CA VAL A 546 -18.82 19.26 14.34
C VAL A 546 -18.24 20.40 15.16
N GLU A 547 -19.08 21.09 15.92
CA GLU A 547 -18.68 22.28 16.67
C GLU A 547 -17.65 22.01 17.77
N SER A 548 -17.72 20.84 18.43
CA SER A 548 -16.85 20.47 19.55
C SER A 548 -15.38 20.33 19.13
N THR A 549 -15.09 19.76 17.96
CA THR A 549 -13.74 19.47 17.47
C THR A 549 -13.31 20.34 16.31
N GLY A 550 -14.26 20.84 15.54
CA GLY A 550 -13.99 21.49 14.25
C GLY A 550 -13.86 20.50 13.08
N ALA A 551 -14.15 19.22 13.26
CA ALA A 551 -14.10 18.23 12.20
C ALA A 551 -15.19 18.48 11.15
N ILE A 552 -14.87 18.23 9.87
CA ILE A 552 -15.73 18.53 8.74
C ILE A 552 -15.83 17.36 7.78
N VAL A 553 -17.04 17.05 7.32
CA VAL A 553 -17.26 16.23 6.12
C VAL A 553 -17.87 17.12 5.04
N THR A 554 -17.24 17.16 3.88
CA THR A 554 -17.71 17.88 2.70
C THR A 554 -18.40 16.94 1.71
N MET A 555 -19.14 17.48 0.75
CA MET A 555 -19.69 16.70 -0.36
C MET A 555 -18.62 15.85 -1.06
N ASN A 556 -17.40 16.34 -1.18
CA ASN A 556 -16.32 15.63 -1.87
C ASN A 556 -15.74 14.48 -1.02
N SER A 557 -15.67 14.64 0.30
CA SER A 557 -15.14 13.63 1.23
C SER A 557 -16.20 12.61 1.67
N SER A 558 -17.51 12.95 1.64
CA SER A 558 -18.60 12.15 2.18
C SER A 558 -18.64 10.71 1.66
N VAL A 559 -18.44 10.51 0.35
CA VAL A 559 -18.45 9.17 -0.25
C VAL A 559 -17.30 8.33 0.29
N LYS A 560 -16.08 8.91 0.38
CA LYS A 560 -14.90 8.24 0.95
C LYS A 560 -15.13 7.88 2.43
N SER A 561 -15.72 8.80 3.20
CA SER A 561 -16.02 8.56 4.62
C SER A 561 -16.98 7.40 4.83
N ILE A 562 -18.03 7.26 4.00
CA ILE A 562 -18.95 6.12 4.07
C ILE A 562 -18.27 4.80 3.67
N TYR A 563 -17.44 4.78 2.61
CA TYR A 563 -16.67 3.58 2.27
C TYR A 563 -15.68 3.22 3.37
N PHE A 564 -15.04 4.21 3.98
CA PHE A 564 -14.14 4.01 5.11
C PHE A 564 -14.88 3.45 6.32
N PHE A 565 -16.03 4.03 6.69
CA PHE A 565 -16.91 3.51 7.74
C PHE A 565 -17.28 2.04 7.47
N CYS A 566 -17.78 1.72 6.26
CA CYS A 566 -18.12 0.36 5.91
C CYS A 566 -16.91 -0.59 5.99
N SER A 567 -15.71 -0.13 5.60
CA SER A 567 -14.49 -0.96 5.67
C SER A 567 -14.07 -1.33 7.10
N LYS A 568 -14.61 -0.64 8.11
CA LYS A 568 -14.36 -0.90 9.54
C LYS A 568 -15.43 -1.80 10.17
N LEU A 569 -16.53 -2.00 9.48
CA LEU A 569 -17.56 -2.94 9.93
C LEU A 569 -17.05 -4.39 9.86
N PRO A 570 -17.62 -5.32 10.66
CA PRO A 570 -17.24 -6.72 10.60
C PRO A 570 -17.29 -7.28 9.19
N SER A 571 -16.18 -7.90 8.75
CA SER A 571 -16.02 -8.49 7.42
C SER A 571 -15.35 -9.85 7.51
N ASP A 572 -15.67 -10.77 6.59
CA ASP A 572 -15.05 -12.09 6.48
C ASP A 572 -14.51 -12.35 5.07
N GLU A 573 -14.03 -13.55 4.80
CA GLU A 573 -13.52 -13.91 3.46
C GLU A 573 -14.60 -13.90 2.37
N TYR A 574 -15.86 -14.02 2.75
CA TYR A 574 -17.02 -14.15 1.85
C TYR A 574 -17.86 -12.88 1.80
N PHE A 575 -17.74 -12.02 2.78
CA PHE A 575 -18.52 -10.79 2.90
C PHE A 575 -17.63 -9.58 3.18
N GLN A 576 -17.62 -8.65 2.24
CA GLN A 576 -17.05 -7.32 2.43
C GLN A 576 -18.19 -6.33 2.58
N PRO A 577 -18.29 -5.62 3.71
CA PRO A 577 -19.33 -4.62 3.90
C PRO A 577 -19.07 -3.42 2.99
N LEU A 578 -19.91 -3.28 1.99
CA LEU A 578 -19.86 -2.18 1.02
C LEU A 578 -21.19 -1.46 0.96
N PRO A 579 -21.18 -0.13 0.82
CA PRO A 579 -22.41 0.63 0.63
C PRO A 579 -22.98 0.35 -0.77
N ARG A 580 -24.32 0.22 -0.87
CA ARG A 580 -25.03 0.06 -2.14
C ARG A 580 -25.88 1.30 -2.42
N PHE A 581 -25.91 1.72 -3.67
CA PHE A 581 -26.66 2.91 -4.10
C PHE A 581 -27.74 2.52 -5.12
N SER A 582 -28.95 3.00 -4.90
CA SER A 582 -30.01 2.99 -5.88
C SER A 582 -30.33 4.43 -6.29
N ILE A 583 -30.11 4.75 -7.55
CA ILE A 583 -30.32 6.10 -8.09
C ILE A 583 -31.47 6.05 -9.10
N ASP A 584 -32.56 6.76 -8.80
CA ASP A 584 -33.62 7.01 -9.74
C ASP A 584 -33.41 8.38 -10.40
N LYS A 585 -33.00 8.34 -11.66
CA LYS A 585 -32.72 9.57 -12.42
C LYS A 585 -33.98 10.31 -12.83
N ALA A 586 -35.13 9.63 -12.90
CA ALA A 586 -36.40 10.25 -13.30
C ALA A 586 -37.00 11.04 -12.16
N LEU A 587 -36.91 10.50 -10.94
CA LEU A 587 -37.41 11.15 -9.72
C LEU A 587 -36.35 12.03 -9.04
N GLY A 588 -35.09 12.01 -9.48
CA GLY A 588 -34.02 12.76 -8.84
C GLY A 588 -33.76 12.30 -7.41
N THR A 589 -33.89 11.00 -7.10
CA THR A 589 -33.73 10.44 -5.76
C THR A 589 -32.56 9.45 -5.71
N CYS A 590 -31.91 9.39 -4.56
CA CYS A 590 -30.85 8.40 -4.27
C CYS A 590 -31.09 7.77 -2.92
N THR A 591 -31.10 6.43 -2.91
CA THR A 591 -31.16 5.63 -1.69
C THR A 591 -29.81 4.96 -1.47
N LEU A 592 -29.21 5.18 -0.30
CA LEU A 592 -28.02 4.50 0.19
C LEU A 592 -28.45 3.38 1.12
N TYR A 593 -27.99 2.17 0.81
CA TYR A 593 -28.11 0.98 1.67
C TYR A 593 -26.76 0.70 2.31
N LEU A 594 -26.68 0.79 3.61
CA LEU A 594 -25.52 0.41 4.41
C LEU A 594 -25.61 -1.08 4.82
N PRO A 595 -24.48 -1.73 5.14
CA PRO A 595 -24.47 -3.11 5.62
C PRO A 595 -25.38 -3.31 6.85
N LYS A 596 -25.92 -4.52 7.03
CA LYS A 596 -26.80 -4.85 8.17
C LYS A 596 -26.14 -4.65 9.54
N SER A 597 -24.82 -4.72 9.60
CA SER A 597 -24.03 -4.43 10.80
C SER A 597 -23.91 -2.93 11.12
N SER A 598 -24.38 -2.05 10.22
CA SER A 598 -24.45 -0.61 10.48
C SER A 598 -25.70 -0.28 11.29
N PRO A 599 -25.62 0.62 12.28
CA PRO A 599 -26.79 1.06 13.04
C PRO A 599 -27.78 1.89 12.19
N VAL A 600 -27.29 2.56 11.15
CA VAL A 600 -28.12 3.17 10.09
C VAL A 600 -28.08 2.26 8.89
N GLN A 601 -29.22 1.83 8.38
CA GLN A 601 -29.28 0.88 7.26
C GLN A 601 -29.70 1.52 5.94
N ILE A 602 -30.58 2.50 5.95
CA ILE A 602 -31.13 3.12 4.75
C ILE A 602 -31.18 4.63 4.92
N VAL A 603 -30.62 5.37 3.97
CA VAL A 603 -30.66 6.83 3.91
C VAL A 603 -31.12 7.26 2.52
N ASN A 604 -32.08 8.19 2.45
CA ASN A 604 -32.63 8.70 1.21
C ASN A 604 -32.38 10.20 1.09
N THR A 605 -32.14 10.66 -0.15
CA THR A 605 -32.05 12.08 -0.47
C THR A 605 -32.64 12.36 -1.85
N GLU A 606 -33.09 13.59 -2.05
CA GLU A 606 -33.58 14.12 -3.32
C GLU A 606 -32.69 15.28 -3.76
N GLY A 607 -32.58 15.54 -5.05
CA GLY A 607 -31.80 16.63 -5.57
C GLY A 607 -31.30 16.44 -6.99
N GLU A 608 -30.29 17.22 -7.37
CA GLU A 608 -29.69 17.14 -8.69
C GLU A 608 -28.93 15.84 -8.89
N VAL A 609 -29.17 15.16 -10.00
CA VAL A 609 -28.59 13.82 -10.34
C VAL A 609 -27.07 13.79 -10.23
N SER A 610 -26.38 14.90 -10.55
CA SER A 610 -24.91 14.98 -10.53
C SER A 610 -24.29 14.86 -9.13
N ILE A 611 -25.02 15.27 -8.09
CA ILE A 611 -24.53 15.34 -6.71
C ILE A 611 -25.25 14.37 -5.76
N LEU A 612 -26.32 13.70 -6.20
CA LEU A 612 -27.15 12.82 -5.36
C LEU A 612 -26.34 11.80 -4.53
N LYS A 613 -25.36 11.15 -5.15
CA LYS A 613 -24.52 10.16 -4.45
C LYS A 613 -23.70 10.79 -3.31
N LYS A 614 -23.23 12.01 -3.50
CA LYS A 614 -22.46 12.74 -2.48
C LYS A 614 -23.40 13.24 -1.38
N ALA A 615 -24.55 13.78 -1.74
CA ALA A 615 -25.55 14.30 -0.82
C ALA A 615 -26.10 13.22 0.13
N VAL A 616 -26.43 12.03 -0.39
CA VAL A 616 -26.91 10.92 0.44
C VAL A 616 -25.81 10.43 1.40
N CYS A 617 -24.54 10.41 0.96
CA CYS A 617 -23.42 10.07 1.83
C CYS A 617 -23.18 11.11 2.92
N LEU A 618 -23.29 12.41 2.61
CA LEU A 618 -23.18 13.47 3.60
C LEU A 618 -24.28 13.38 4.65
N LYS A 619 -25.53 13.14 4.23
CA LYS A 619 -26.64 12.89 5.13
C LYS A 619 -26.40 11.66 6.01
N ALA A 620 -25.88 10.58 5.45
CA ALA A 620 -25.53 9.37 6.19
C ALA A 620 -24.43 9.62 7.23
N CYS A 621 -23.41 10.40 6.91
CA CYS A 621 -22.37 10.78 7.89
C CYS A 621 -22.97 11.57 9.07
N ARG A 622 -23.89 12.48 8.80
CA ARG A 622 -24.61 13.25 9.83
C ARG A 622 -25.44 12.34 10.74
N GLU A 623 -26.20 11.41 10.15
CA GLU A 623 -27.02 10.45 10.91
C GLU A 623 -26.14 9.49 11.74
N LEU A 624 -25.06 8.97 11.17
CA LEU A 624 -24.10 8.09 11.87
C LEU A 624 -23.41 8.81 13.04
N HIS A 625 -23.05 10.08 12.89
CA HIS A 625 -22.51 10.89 13.99
C HIS A 625 -23.55 11.15 15.08
N ALA A 626 -24.78 11.48 14.70
CA ALA A 626 -25.86 11.78 15.65
C ALA A 626 -26.20 10.60 16.59
N ILE A 627 -25.96 9.36 16.15
CA ILE A 627 -26.17 8.13 16.95
C ILE A 627 -24.88 7.61 17.59
N GLY A 628 -23.75 8.34 17.48
CA GLY A 628 -22.47 7.96 18.07
C GLY A 628 -21.69 6.87 17.32
N ALA A 629 -22.09 6.47 16.10
CA ALA A 629 -21.34 5.53 15.27
C ALA A 629 -20.10 6.15 14.62
N LEU A 630 -20.04 7.47 14.56
CA LEU A 630 -18.86 8.26 14.27
C LEU A 630 -18.55 9.12 15.49
N THR A 631 -17.28 9.22 15.84
CA THR A 631 -16.78 10.09 16.90
C THR A 631 -16.92 11.58 16.51
N ASP A 632 -16.71 12.51 17.45
CA ASP A 632 -16.67 13.95 17.18
C ASP A 632 -15.59 14.36 16.16
N HIS A 633 -14.57 13.51 15.93
CA HIS A 633 -13.61 13.65 14.84
C HIS A 633 -14.09 13.01 13.52
N LEU A 634 -15.33 12.54 13.44
CA LEU A 634 -15.96 11.89 12.29
C LEU A 634 -15.24 10.63 11.82
N LEU A 635 -14.58 9.95 12.74
CA LEU A 635 -14.01 8.61 12.53
C LEU A 635 -14.97 7.55 13.05
N PRO A 636 -14.99 6.35 12.44
CA PRO A 636 -15.74 5.22 12.97
C PRO A 636 -15.34 4.96 14.43
N GLU A 637 -16.29 4.89 15.34
CA GLU A 637 -16.02 4.47 16.71
C GLU A 637 -15.68 2.99 16.69
N LEU A 638 -14.39 2.70 16.69
CA LEU A 638 -13.89 1.36 16.89
C LEU A 638 -13.90 1.15 18.40
N GLY A 639 -14.75 0.25 18.88
CA GLY A 639 -14.83 -0.13 20.29
C GLY A 639 -13.57 -0.81 20.84
N PHE A 640 -12.40 -0.25 20.56
CA PHE A 640 -11.11 -0.68 21.11
C PHE A 640 -10.51 0.47 21.90
N PRO A 641 -10.11 0.22 23.14
CA PRO A 641 -9.35 1.21 23.91
C PRO A 641 -8.02 1.45 23.21
N CYS A 642 -7.74 2.70 22.89
CA CYS A 642 -6.39 3.13 22.52
C CYS A 642 -5.44 2.95 23.69
N GLU A 643 -4.20 2.53 23.36
CA GLU A 643 -3.09 2.35 24.27
C GLU A 643 -2.83 3.57 25.14
N GLU A 644 -2.52 3.28 26.36
CA GLU A 644 -2.07 4.01 27.52
C GLU A 644 -1.60 5.45 27.32
N GLU A 645 -2.27 6.36 28.01
CA GLU A 645 -1.70 7.64 28.40
C GLU A 645 -0.64 7.41 29.51
N PRO A 646 0.54 8.08 29.45
CA PRO A 646 1.39 8.16 30.61
C PRO A 646 0.71 9.04 31.66
N ASP A 647 0.79 8.60 32.91
CA ASP A 647 0.24 9.20 34.11
C ASP A 647 0.23 10.73 34.11
N ILE A 648 -0.89 11.32 33.73
CA ILE A 648 -1.32 12.63 34.19
C ILE A 648 -2.57 12.37 35.01
N VAL A 649 -2.49 12.73 36.27
CA VAL A 649 -3.60 12.73 37.22
C VAL A 649 -4.78 13.51 36.63
N VAL A 650 -5.71 12.81 36.03
CA VAL A 650 -7.00 13.35 35.62
C VAL A 650 -8.07 12.69 36.48
N GLU A 651 -8.85 13.57 37.09
CA GLU A 651 -9.98 13.22 37.92
C GLU A 651 -10.88 12.17 37.25
N LYS A 652 -11.30 11.21 38.06
CA LYS A 652 -12.17 10.12 37.67
C LYS A 652 -13.47 10.63 37.06
N TYR A 653 -13.56 10.61 35.75
CA TYR A 653 -14.84 10.53 35.07
C TYR A 653 -15.25 9.06 34.99
N GLN A 654 -16.28 8.72 35.71
CA GLN A 654 -16.99 7.44 35.57
C GLN A 654 -17.64 7.42 34.18
N HIS A 655 -17.02 6.77 33.21
CA HIS A 655 -17.70 6.38 31.99
C HIS A 655 -18.46 5.09 32.26
N GLU A 656 -19.75 5.23 32.45
CA GLU A 656 -20.70 4.17 32.35
C GLU A 656 -20.98 3.94 30.88
N HIS A 657 -20.82 2.73 30.48
CA HIS A 657 -21.25 1.94 29.34
C HIS A 657 -20.20 1.56 28.32
N PRO A 658 -19.77 0.35 28.50
CA PRO A 658 -19.09 -0.41 27.48
C PRO A 658 -20.04 -1.41 26.87
N ASP A 659 -19.56 -2.10 25.92
CA ASP A 659 -19.90 -3.40 25.38
C ASP A 659 -21.27 -3.98 25.73
N TYR A 660 -22.10 -4.19 24.70
CA TYR A 660 -23.33 -4.94 24.82
C TYR A 660 -23.06 -6.37 25.30
N PHE A 661 -23.40 -6.65 26.56
CA PHE A 661 -23.51 -8.01 27.05
C PHE A 661 -24.99 -8.34 27.18
N PRO A 662 -25.44 -9.51 26.73
CA PRO A 662 -26.79 -9.97 27.00
C PRO A 662 -27.11 -9.91 28.52
N GLU A 663 -28.30 -9.47 28.89
CA GLU A 663 -28.70 -9.30 30.31
C GLU A 663 -28.51 -10.58 31.14
N GLU A 664 -28.59 -11.75 30.50
CA GLU A 664 -28.38 -13.05 31.10
C GLU A 664 -26.95 -13.28 31.61
N PHE A 665 -25.99 -12.52 31.09
CA PHE A 665 -24.57 -12.59 31.50
C PHE A 665 -24.17 -11.47 32.47
N VAL A 666 -25.06 -10.49 32.71
CA VAL A 666 -24.83 -9.34 33.59
C VAL A 666 -25.68 -9.47 34.85
N HIS A 667 -25.09 -9.85 35.95
CA HIS A 667 -25.77 -9.83 37.24
C HIS A 667 -25.03 -8.93 38.24
N ASN A 668 -25.81 -8.14 38.99
CA ASN A 668 -25.34 -7.30 40.08
C ASN A 668 -24.52 -8.11 41.10
N TRP A 669 -23.30 -7.75 41.30
CA TRP A 669 -22.33 -8.38 42.21
C TRP A 669 -22.70 -8.28 43.70
N LEU A 670 -23.71 -7.51 44.07
CA LEU A 670 -24.06 -7.21 45.45
C LEU A 670 -24.86 -8.33 46.15
N SER A 671 -25.26 -9.41 45.46
CA SER A 671 -25.92 -10.56 46.10
C SER A 671 -24.98 -11.76 46.30
N PHE A 672 -23.82 -11.52 46.85
CA PHE A 672 -22.79 -12.54 47.12
C PHE A 672 -23.06 -13.51 48.28
N SER A 673 -24.29 -13.87 48.56
CA SER A 673 -24.53 -14.74 49.71
C SER A 673 -24.89 -16.17 49.39
N ARG A 674 -24.81 -16.66 48.16
CA ARG A 674 -25.07 -18.11 47.92
C ARG A 674 -24.09 -18.69 46.90
N LEU A 675 -23.15 -19.48 47.45
CA LEU A 675 -22.43 -20.66 46.91
C LEU A 675 -22.40 -20.77 45.37
N GLY A 676 -21.19 -20.87 44.84
CA GLY A 676 -20.77 -21.03 43.45
C GLY A 676 -21.52 -22.03 42.57
N ILE A 677 -22.84 -21.87 42.41
CA ILE A 677 -23.67 -22.64 41.51
C ILE A 677 -23.60 -22.05 40.12
N TYR A 678 -23.31 -22.92 39.16
CA TYR A 678 -23.28 -22.55 37.74
C TYR A 678 -24.08 -23.53 36.91
N TYR A 679 -24.91 -23.01 36.00
CA TYR A 679 -25.62 -23.79 34.99
C TYR A 679 -24.65 -24.03 33.83
N CYS A 680 -24.50 -25.27 33.40
CA CYS A 680 -23.46 -25.69 32.47
C CYS A 680 -24.03 -26.12 31.14
N TYR A 681 -23.46 -25.56 30.11
CA TYR A 681 -23.81 -25.83 28.71
C TYR A 681 -22.56 -26.32 27.97
N LYS A 682 -22.65 -27.52 27.41
CA LYS A 682 -21.58 -28.09 26.59
C LYS A 682 -21.66 -27.50 25.21
N ILE A 683 -20.56 -26.89 24.75
CA ILE A 683 -20.40 -26.39 23.41
C ILE A 683 -19.67 -27.47 22.61
N SER A 684 -20.30 -27.97 21.54
CA SER A 684 -19.73 -28.95 20.62
C SER A 684 -19.75 -28.44 19.20
N VAL A 685 -18.69 -28.78 18.44
CA VAL A 685 -18.57 -28.42 17.00
C VAL A 685 -18.85 -29.68 16.21
N GLU A 686 -19.91 -29.69 15.41
CA GLU A 686 -20.36 -30.80 14.60
C GLU A 686 -20.05 -30.53 13.10
N GLY A 687 -19.81 -31.62 12.34
CA GLY A 687 -19.63 -31.50 10.87
C GLY A 687 -18.20 -31.32 10.35
N CYS A 688 -17.18 -31.47 11.18
CA CYS A 688 -15.78 -31.34 10.78
C CYS A 688 -15.15 -32.71 10.45
N SER A 689 -15.15 -33.10 9.16
CA SER A 689 -14.70 -34.43 8.72
C SER A 689 -13.18 -34.62 8.61
N LYS A 690 -12.37 -33.54 8.73
CA LYS A 690 -10.92 -33.53 8.49
C LYS A 690 -10.03 -33.31 9.72
N ILE A 691 -10.58 -33.09 10.88
CA ILE A 691 -9.78 -32.95 12.10
C ILE A 691 -9.65 -34.31 12.78
N THR A 692 -8.49 -34.94 12.61
CA THR A 692 -8.15 -36.28 13.17
C THR A 692 -7.99 -36.27 14.70
N SER A 693 -8.06 -35.12 15.36
CA SER A 693 -8.18 -34.98 16.80
C SER A 693 -9.34 -34.03 17.09
N CYS A 694 -10.46 -34.53 17.58
CA CYS A 694 -11.54 -33.66 18.08
C CYS A 694 -10.97 -32.67 19.06
N PRO A 695 -11.25 -31.35 18.89
CA PRO A 695 -10.95 -30.39 19.94
C PRO A 695 -11.70 -30.84 21.20
N ASN A 696 -11.07 -30.67 22.36
CA ASN A 696 -11.73 -30.92 23.63
C ASN A 696 -12.99 -30.04 23.67
N ASP A 697 -14.11 -30.64 24.04
CA ASP A 697 -15.35 -29.90 24.21
C ASP A 697 -15.15 -28.77 25.24
N ILE A 698 -15.88 -27.70 25.08
CA ILE A 698 -15.84 -26.54 25.98
C ILE A 698 -17.13 -26.52 26.78
N LEU A 699 -17.02 -26.26 28.07
CA LEU A 699 -18.15 -26.05 28.96
C LEU A 699 -18.32 -24.53 29.20
N LEU A 700 -19.48 -24.01 28.82
CA LEU A 700 -19.90 -22.67 29.22
C LEU A 700 -20.65 -22.81 30.55
N ALA A 701 -20.11 -22.19 31.61
CA ALA A 701 -20.73 -22.17 32.93
C ALA A 701 -21.23 -20.76 33.25
N VAL A 702 -22.53 -20.57 33.47
CA VAL A 702 -23.21 -19.28 33.70
C VAL A 702 -23.99 -19.29 35.01
N LYS A 703 -24.22 -18.13 35.57
CA LYS A 703 -24.93 -17.99 36.87
C LYS A 703 -26.44 -18.09 36.78
N CYS A 704 -27.01 -17.96 35.61
CA CYS A 704 -28.45 -18.10 35.36
C CYS A 704 -28.73 -19.18 34.32
N GLU A 705 -29.91 -19.71 34.31
CA GLU A 705 -30.34 -20.64 33.29
C GLU A 705 -30.64 -19.88 32.01
N LEU A 706 -30.06 -20.34 30.90
CA LEU A 706 -30.30 -19.75 29.59
C LEU A 706 -31.64 -20.22 29.03
N GLY A 707 -32.39 -19.31 28.42
CA GLY A 707 -33.70 -19.60 27.85
C GLY A 707 -33.66 -20.71 26.78
N PRO A 708 -34.79 -21.41 26.54
CA PRO A 708 -34.86 -22.52 25.59
C PRO A 708 -34.50 -22.12 24.17
N ASP A 709 -34.77 -20.88 23.78
CA ASP A 709 -34.45 -20.35 22.45
C ASP A 709 -32.95 -20.24 22.22
N PHE A 710 -32.17 -19.98 23.26
CA PHE A 710 -30.72 -19.89 23.19
C PHE A 710 -30.08 -21.27 23.05
N VAL A 711 -30.64 -22.29 23.68
CA VAL A 711 -30.13 -23.66 23.67
C VAL A 711 -30.54 -24.41 22.40
N SER A 712 -31.65 -24.03 21.78
CA SER A 712 -32.16 -24.65 20.54
C SER A 712 -31.51 -24.08 19.27
N SER A 713 -30.79 -22.94 19.34
CA SER A 713 -30.17 -22.34 18.19
C SER A 713 -28.83 -23.03 17.86
N SER A 714 -28.70 -23.56 16.63
CA SER A 714 -27.41 -23.97 16.07
C SER A 714 -26.78 -22.85 15.29
N ILE A 715 -25.53 -22.54 15.61
CA ILE A 715 -24.75 -21.51 14.89
C ILE A 715 -23.91 -22.21 13.83
N GLN A 716 -24.17 -21.92 12.55
CA GLN A 716 -23.32 -22.39 11.47
C GLN A 716 -22.10 -21.50 11.32
N LEU A 717 -20.91 -22.09 11.44
CA LEU A 717 -19.65 -21.40 11.19
C LEU A 717 -19.32 -21.54 9.71
N CYS A 718 -19.24 -20.41 9.00
CA CYS A 718 -18.82 -20.37 7.60
C CYS A 718 -17.31 -20.64 7.50
N GLY A 719 -16.93 -21.86 7.13
CA GLY A 719 -15.55 -22.28 6.87
C GLY A 719 -15.33 -22.68 5.41
N ALA A 720 -14.07 -22.76 5.01
CA ALA A 720 -13.68 -22.83 3.60
C ALA A 720 -14.06 -24.10 2.82
N GLN A 721 -14.60 -25.17 3.39
CA GLN A 721 -15.06 -26.37 2.66
C GLN A 721 -16.10 -27.22 3.40
N ASP A 722 -16.20 -27.09 4.72
CA ASP A 722 -17.22 -27.79 5.54
C ASP A 722 -17.92 -26.71 6.36
N TYR A 723 -19.20 -26.76 6.50
CA TYR A 723 -20.00 -25.85 7.33
C TYR A 723 -20.17 -26.46 8.74
N PRO A 724 -19.17 -26.37 9.63
CA PRO A 724 -19.32 -26.88 10.96
C PRO A 724 -20.40 -26.09 11.69
N SER A 725 -21.29 -26.79 12.37
CA SER A 725 -22.28 -26.20 13.26
C SER A 725 -21.80 -26.28 14.70
N VAL A 726 -22.03 -25.18 15.43
CA VAL A 726 -21.83 -25.15 16.89
C VAL A 726 -23.17 -25.38 17.55
N ALA A 727 -23.25 -26.44 18.36
CA ALA A 727 -24.41 -26.78 19.15
C ALA A 727 -24.13 -26.57 20.64
N MET A 728 -25.08 -26.01 21.36
CA MET A 728 -25.05 -25.93 22.81
C MET A 728 -26.04 -26.89 23.42
N LYS A 729 -25.59 -27.63 24.42
CA LYS A 729 -26.45 -28.57 25.13
C LYS A 729 -26.33 -28.40 26.65
N TYR A 730 -27.43 -28.20 27.32
CA TYR A 730 -27.47 -28.19 28.78
C TYR A 730 -27.01 -29.56 29.34
N VAL A 731 -26.07 -29.51 30.26
CA VAL A 731 -25.47 -30.74 30.85
C VAL A 731 -25.60 -30.82 32.37
N GLY A 732 -26.22 -29.83 33.02
CA GLY A 732 -26.48 -29.83 34.45
C GLY A 732 -25.85 -28.65 35.18
N ILE A 733 -25.70 -28.78 36.48
CA ILE A 733 -25.23 -27.75 37.40
C ILE A 733 -23.88 -28.19 37.99
N ILE A 734 -22.95 -27.27 38.13
CA ILE A 734 -21.66 -27.48 38.80
C ILE A 734 -21.54 -26.55 40.00
N HIS A 735 -21.01 -27.06 41.10
CA HIS A 735 -20.67 -26.25 42.27
C HIS A 735 -19.18 -25.98 42.28
N LEU A 736 -18.80 -24.68 42.19
CA LEU A 736 -17.41 -24.24 42.23
C LEU A 736 -17.16 -23.47 43.52
N ASN A 737 -16.09 -23.84 44.22
CA ASN A 737 -15.61 -23.03 45.34
C ASN A 737 -14.86 -21.75 44.83
N GLN A 738 -14.58 -20.82 45.73
CA GLN A 738 -13.98 -19.52 45.38
C GLN A 738 -12.62 -19.69 44.72
N GLU A 739 -11.81 -20.64 45.16
CA GLU A 739 -10.49 -20.90 44.59
C GLU A 739 -10.60 -21.43 43.13
N GLN A 740 -11.55 -22.35 42.89
CA GLN A 740 -11.82 -22.89 41.57
C GLN A 740 -12.30 -21.81 40.60
N VAL A 741 -13.15 -20.88 41.06
CA VAL A 741 -13.61 -19.76 40.26
C VAL A 741 -12.43 -18.81 39.88
N ILE A 742 -11.56 -18.51 40.85
CA ILE A 742 -10.36 -17.67 40.58
C ILE A 742 -9.44 -18.37 39.58
N MET A 743 -9.17 -19.66 39.72
CA MET A 743 -8.34 -20.43 38.80
C MET A 743 -8.97 -20.49 37.40
N ALA A 744 -10.28 -20.77 37.32
CA ALA A 744 -10.99 -20.80 36.04
C ALA A 744 -10.96 -19.42 35.31
N ARG A 745 -11.14 -18.34 36.05
CA ARG A 745 -11.02 -16.98 35.49
C ARG A 745 -9.60 -16.68 34.98
N ARG A 746 -8.57 -17.01 35.73
CA ARG A 746 -7.19 -16.86 35.29
C ARG A 746 -6.90 -17.66 34.02
N PHE A 747 -7.36 -18.89 33.97
CA PHE A 747 -7.30 -19.74 32.77
C PHE A 747 -7.97 -19.07 31.58
N GLN A 748 -9.22 -18.64 31.73
CA GLN A 748 -10.00 -17.97 30.68
C GLN A 748 -9.30 -16.69 30.18
N THR A 749 -8.81 -15.85 31.10
CA THR A 749 -8.05 -14.64 30.75
C THR A 749 -6.79 -14.97 29.97
N THR A 750 -6.03 -15.99 30.39
CA THR A 750 -4.82 -16.41 29.69
C THR A 750 -5.13 -16.89 28.29
N ILE A 751 -6.15 -17.70 28.10
CA ILE A 751 -6.56 -18.22 26.78
C ILE A 751 -7.03 -17.06 25.87
N LEU A 752 -7.93 -16.21 26.38
CA LEU A 752 -8.43 -15.07 25.60
C LEU A 752 -7.31 -14.08 25.24
N SER A 753 -6.37 -13.83 26.15
CA SER A 753 -5.20 -12.97 25.84
C SER A 753 -4.32 -13.57 24.75
N LEU A 754 -4.12 -14.90 24.75
CA LEU A 754 -3.38 -15.58 23.69
C LEU A 754 -4.10 -15.51 22.33
N LEU A 755 -5.42 -15.54 22.32
CA LEU A 755 -6.23 -15.48 21.11
C LEU A 755 -6.38 -14.07 20.55
N ILE A 756 -6.44 -13.05 21.40
CA ILE A 756 -6.75 -11.66 21.03
C ILE A 756 -5.49 -10.82 20.82
N ASN A 757 -4.44 -11.02 21.64
CA ASN A 757 -3.25 -10.16 21.62
C ASN A 757 -2.16 -10.61 20.64
N LYS A 758 -2.08 -9.90 19.54
CA LYS A 758 -0.93 -9.92 18.64
C LYS A 758 -0.28 -8.54 18.61
N GLY A 759 0.61 -8.27 19.49
CA GLY A 759 1.42 -7.08 19.28
C GLY A 759 1.99 -6.37 20.51
N HIS A 760 1.70 -6.82 21.70
CA HIS A 760 2.30 -6.20 22.88
C HIS A 760 3.54 -6.95 23.33
N SER A 761 4.64 -6.19 23.45
CA SER A 761 5.96 -6.68 23.85
C SER A 761 6.07 -7.10 25.34
N ASP A 762 5.01 -6.92 26.13
CA ASP A 762 5.01 -7.17 27.56
C ASP A 762 3.82 -8.04 28.01
N VAL A 763 4.10 -9.30 28.23
CA VAL A 763 3.13 -10.27 28.79
C VAL A 763 2.66 -9.86 30.19
N SER A 764 3.50 -9.11 30.95
CA SER A 764 3.17 -8.57 32.26
C SER A 764 2.06 -7.51 32.21
N ASN A 765 2.06 -6.66 31.21
CA ASN A 765 1.07 -5.60 31.04
C ASN A 765 -0.28 -6.15 30.55
N ALA A 766 -0.28 -7.14 29.65
CA ALA A 766 -1.51 -7.80 29.23
C ALA A 766 -2.24 -8.46 30.43
N SER A 767 -1.49 -9.10 31.33
CA SER A 767 -2.06 -9.70 32.55
C SER A 767 -2.67 -8.65 33.47
N LYS A 768 -2.06 -7.47 33.62
CA LYS A 768 -2.56 -6.36 34.44
C LYS A 768 -3.83 -5.76 33.83
N TYR A 769 -3.84 -5.53 32.54
CA TYR A 769 -4.98 -5.00 31.80
C TYR A 769 -6.24 -5.90 31.90
N PHE A 770 -6.08 -7.21 31.71
CA PHE A 770 -7.17 -8.16 31.86
C PHE A 770 -7.63 -8.30 33.32
N HIS A 771 -6.75 -8.09 34.28
CA HIS A 771 -7.14 -8.08 35.69
C HIS A 771 -8.02 -6.87 36.01
N GLU A 772 -7.69 -5.69 35.51
CA GLU A 772 -8.49 -4.46 35.68
C GLU A 772 -9.84 -4.57 34.95
N MET A 773 -9.86 -5.12 33.73
CA MET A 773 -11.10 -5.34 32.99
C MET A 773 -12.05 -6.34 33.68
N GLN A 774 -11.51 -7.36 34.35
CA GLN A 774 -12.32 -8.32 35.15
C GLN A 774 -12.95 -7.71 36.42
N VAL A 775 -12.35 -6.65 36.95
CA VAL A 775 -12.87 -6.00 38.17
C VAL A 775 -13.98 -5.01 37.83
N SER A 776 -13.93 -4.42 36.63
CA SER A 776 -14.88 -3.38 36.21
C SER A 776 -16.16 -3.92 35.57
N ILE A 777 -16.15 -5.12 34.97
CA ILE A 777 -17.27 -5.69 34.23
C ILE A 777 -17.87 -6.86 34.99
N GLY A 778 -19.13 -6.75 35.41
CA GLY A 778 -19.85 -7.77 36.16
C GLY A 778 -20.23 -9.05 35.39
N VAL A 779 -19.38 -9.48 34.44
CA VAL A 779 -19.64 -10.66 33.60
C VAL A 779 -19.41 -11.95 34.39
N VAL A 780 -20.40 -12.81 34.40
CA VAL A 780 -20.45 -14.02 35.26
C VAL A 780 -20.57 -15.27 34.41
N TYR A 781 -19.67 -15.47 33.47
CA TYR A 781 -19.52 -16.75 32.76
C TYR A 781 -18.10 -17.28 32.87
N LEU A 782 -17.94 -18.58 32.74
CA LEU A 782 -16.65 -19.27 32.70
C LEU A 782 -16.65 -20.23 31.52
N LEU A 783 -15.53 -20.21 30.75
CA LEU A 783 -15.24 -21.19 29.71
C LEU A 783 -14.27 -22.22 30.30
N LEU A 784 -14.69 -23.45 30.42
CA LEU A 784 -13.94 -24.53 31.05
C LEU A 784 -13.64 -25.63 30.03
N PRO A 785 -12.38 -26.11 29.93
CA PRO A 785 -12.04 -27.22 29.06
C PRO A 785 -12.62 -28.52 29.63
N LEU A 786 -13.12 -29.38 28.74
CA LEU A 786 -13.59 -30.71 29.07
C LEU A 786 -12.67 -31.79 28.53
N VAL A 787 -12.34 -32.76 29.36
CA VAL A 787 -11.65 -33.99 28.95
C VAL A 787 -12.51 -35.17 29.42
N SER A 788 -12.90 -36.02 28.49
CA SER A 788 -13.77 -37.18 28.77
C SER A 788 -15.06 -36.84 29.54
N GLY A 789 -15.66 -35.64 29.18
CA GLY A 789 -16.91 -35.18 29.80
C GLY A 789 -16.80 -34.58 31.21
N LYS A 790 -15.59 -34.44 31.75
CA LYS A 790 -15.31 -33.77 33.04
C LYS A 790 -14.43 -32.54 32.84
N VAL A 791 -14.59 -31.56 33.72
CA VAL A 791 -13.76 -30.33 33.68
C VAL A 791 -12.29 -30.71 33.93
N ASP A 792 -11.43 -30.23 33.00
CA ASP A 792 -9.99 -30.47 33.10
C ASP A 792 -9.32 -29.49 34.08
N TRP A 793 -9.44 -29.77 35.35
CA TRP A 793 -8.80 -28.99 36.40
C TRP A 793 -7.27 -29.03 36.36
N CYS A 794 -6.67 -30.06 35.74
CA CYS A 794 -5.21 -30.14 35.59
C CYS A 794 -4.71 -29.06 34.66
N SER A 795 -5.31 -28.90 33.50
CA SER A 795 -4.97 -27.82 32.56
C SER A 795 -5.29 -26.44 33.14
N ILE A 796 -6.42 -26.30 33.84
CA ILE A 796 -6.79 -25.01 34.49
C ILE A 796 -5.76 -24.63 35.56
N LYS A 797 -5.40 -25.53 36.47
CA LYS A 797 -4.41 -25.29 37.52
C LYS A 797 -3.04 -24.97 36.94
N PHE A 798 -2.62 -25.72 35.94
CA PHE A 798 -1.35 -25.48 35.25
C PHE A 798 -1.28 -24.11 34.62
N SER A 799 -2.33 -23.67 33.95
CA SER A 799 -2.38 -22.36 33.30
C SER A 799 -2.54 -21.17 34.26
N ALA A 800 -3.20 -21.40 35.41
CA ALA A 800 -3.49 -20.37 36.41
C ALA A 800 -2.33 -20.08 37.37
N SER A 801 -1.32 -20.94 37.48
CA SER A 801 -0.18 -20.73 38.34
C SER A 801 0.79 -19.71 37.72
N GLN A 802 0.88 -18.51 38.30
CA GLN A 802 1.71 -17.40 37.81
C GLN A 802 3.20 -17.49 38.19
N VAL A 803 3.55 -18.35 39.12
CA VAL A 803 4.93 -18.48 39.63
C VAL A 803 5.38 -19.91 39.38
N TYR A 804 6.44 -20.02 38.61
CA TYR A 804 7.20 -21.23 38.50
C TYR A 804 7.92 -21.41 39.84
N ASP A 805 7.30 -22.14 40.76
CA ASP A 805 7.96 -22.50 42.03
C ASP A 805 8.91 -23.65 41.70
N ALA A 806 10.19 -23.31 41.55
CA ALA A 806 11.28 -24.27 41.29
C ALA A 806 11.43 -25.35 42.37
N SER A 807 10.70 -25.21 43.48
CA SER A 807 10.72 -26.18 44.59
C SER A 807 9.81 -27.39 44.36
N ASN A 808 8.90 -27.33 43.36
CA ASN A 808 7.97 -28.44 43.08
C ASN A 808 8.54 -29.35 41.98
N LYS A 809 9.51 -30.20 42.32
CA LYS A 809 10.24 -31.10 41.42
C LYS A 809 9.32 -32.20 40.78
N ASP A 810 8.14 -32.45 41.32
CA ASP A 810 7.26 -33.54 40.88
C ASP A 810 6.46 -33.25 39.61
N MET A 811 6.37 -32.02 39.17
CA MET A 811 5.61 -31.61 37.95
C MET A 811 6.43 -31.64 36.66
N MET A 812 7.72 -31.89 36.69
CA MET A 812 8.61 -31.85 35.51
C MET A 812 8.75 -33.20 34.80
N HIS A 813 8.26 -34.29 35.37
CA HIS A 813 8.36 -35.63 34.79
C HIS A 813 6.99 -36.12 34.30
N CYS A 814 6.93 -36.47 33.03
CA CYS A 814 5.81 -37.22 32.49
C CYS A 814 5.92 -38.67 33.00
N HIS A 815 4.91 -39.18 33.65
CA HIS A 815 4.88 -40.60 34.16
C HIS A 815 4.98 -41.64 33.02
N SER A 816 4.84 -41.23 31.75
CA SER A 816 4.81 -42.12 30.59
C SER A 816 6.11 -42.13 29.78
N CYS A 817 7.06 -41.22 30.01
CA CYS A 817 8.27 -41.08 29.21
C CYS A 817 9.47 -41.74 29.92
N LYS A 818 10.30 -42.43 29.13
CA LYS A 818 11.60 -42.95 29.61
C LYS A 818 12.51 -41.74 29.86
N GLN A 819 13.36 -41.78 30.89
CA GLN A 819 14.27 -40.70 31.34
C GLN A 819 15.20 -40.05 30.29
N VAL A 820 15.19 -40.53 29.04
CA VAL A 820 16.11 -40.12 27.97
C VAL A 820 15.64 -38.84 27.23
N ASP A 821 14.42 -38.41 27.42
CA ASP A 821 13.81 -37.32 26.64
C ASP A 821 13.66 -35.97 27.39
N ILE A 822 14.70 -35.57 28.13
CA ILE A 822 14.69 -34.32 28.91
C ILE A 822 15.51 -33.24 28.19
N LEU A 823 14.92 -32.06 28.05
CA LEU A 823 15.59 -30.85 27.55
C LEU A 823 15.89 -29.91 28.73
N GLN A 824 17.04 -29.25 28.68
CA GLN A 824 17.39 -28.20 29.63
C GLN A 824 16.82 -26.85 29.16
N THR A 825 16.11 -26.19 30.02
CA THR A 825 15.58 -24.82 29.77
C THR A 825 16.19 -23.83 30.78
N LYS A 826 15.97 -22.52 30.61
CA LYS A 826 16.40 -21.56 31.61
C LYS A 826 15.77 -21.77 32.99
N ASP A 827 14.60 -22.38 33.01
CA ASP A 827 13.79 -22.60 34.20
C ASP A 827 13.95 -24.05 34.72
N GLY A 828 14.88 -24.83 34.17
CA GLY A 828 15.20 -26.19 34.61
C GLY A 828 14.94 -27.27 33.53
N PRO A 829 15.12 -28.53 33.91
CA PRO A 829 14.92 -29.66 33.00
C PRO A 829 13.42 -29.89 32.72
N LEU A 830 13.06 -30.11 31.46
CA LEU A 830 11.68 -30.31 31.01
C LEU A 830 11.56 -31.49 30.04
N CYS A 831 10.53 -32.32 30.23
CA CYS A 831 10.27 -33.42 29.31
C CYS A 831 9.81 -32.95 27.92
N ARG A 832 10.35 -33.55 26.85
CA ARG A 832 9.97 -33.23 25.45
C ARG A 832 8.47 -33.33 25.20
N CYS A 833 7.78 -34.30 25.80
CA CYS A 833 6.34 -34.49 25.60
C CYS A 833 5.52 -33.29 26.10
N LEU A 834 6.00 -32.58 27.13
CA LEU A 834 5.36 -31.38 27.65
C LEU A 834 5.54 -30.14 26.77
N LEU A 835 6.58 -30.14 25.93
CA LEU A 835 6.82 -29.08 24.97
C LEU A 835 5.97 -29.21 23.69
N LYS A 836 5.67 -30.41 23.28
CA LYS A 836 4.81 -30.63 22.10
C LYS A 836 3.41 -30.07 22.35
N ASN A 837 2.89 -29.26 21.42
CA ASN A 837 1.64 -28.52 21.54
C ASN A 837 1.64 -27.43 22.63
N SER A 838 2.78 -27.06 23.21
CA SER A 838 2.86 -25.92 24.11
C SER A 838 3.04 -24.62 23.31
N VAL A 839 2.62 -23.52 23.91
CA VAL A 839 2.86 -22.17 23.36
C VAL A 839 4.16 -21.63 23.92
N VAL A 840 5.02 -21.13 23.05
CA VAL A 840 6.33 -20.58 23.39
C VAL A 840 6.45 -19.14 22.86
N CYS A 841 7.18 -18.30 23.59
CA CYS A 841 7.43 -16.93 23.19
C CYS A 841 8.91 -16.74 22.85
N THR A 842 9.21 -16.05 21.77
CA THR A 842 10.58 -15.73 21.39
C THR A 842 11.04 -14.44 22.09
N PRO A 843 12.20 -14.44 22.79
CA PRO A 843 12.61 -13.30 23.62
C PRO A 843 13.00 -12.05 22.82
N HIS A 844 13.36 -12.19 21.54
CA HIS A 844 13.84 -11.09 20.71
C HIS A 844 12.76 -10.31 19.98
N ASN A 845 11.54 -10.88 19.85
CA ASN A 845 10.42 -10.23 19.15
C ASN A 845 9.08 -10.44 19.85
N SER A 846 9.07 -11.12 21.02
CA SER A 846 7.87 -11.43 21.82
C SER A 846 6.74 -12.13 21.05
N GLU A 847 7.05 -12.75 19.90
CA GLU A 847 6.06 -13.49 19.13
C GLU A 847 5.76 -14.86 19.76
N LEU A 848 4.49 -15.29 19.66
CA LEU A 848 4.01 -16.55 20.15
C LEU A 848 4.02 -17.61 19.07
N TYR A 849 4.40 -18.84 19.44
CA TYR A 849 4.42 -20.00 18.55
C TYR A 849 3.91 -21.24 19.27
N VAL A 850 3.25 -22.12 18.53
CA VAL A 850 2.87 -23.45 19.02
C VAL A 850 3.94 -24.46 18.57
N VAL A 851 4.49 -25.20 19.51
CA VAL A 851 5.50 -26.23 19.21
C VAL A 851 4.81 -27.42 18.54
N THR A 852 5.16 -27.68 17.30
CA THR A 852 4.61 -28.80 16.51
C THR A 852 5.49 -30.06 16.58
N GLY A 853 6.76 -29.90 16.93
CA GLY A 853 7.71 -31.01 17.00
C GLY A 853 9.14 -30.57 17.26
N PHE A 854 10.08 -31.46 16.96
CA PHE A 854 11.52 -31.24 17.10
C PHE A 854 12.21 -31.51 15.78
N LEU A 855 13.24 -30.72 15.47
CA LEU A 855 14.06 -30.87 14.27
C LEU A 855 15.34 -31.65 14.62
N ASN A 856 15.88 -32.37 13.64
CA ASN A 856 17.21 -33.01 13.75
C ASN A 856 18.36 -32.00 13.49
N LEU A 857 18.17 -30.77 13.91
CA LEU A 857 19.10 -29.66 13.85
C LEU A 857 19.33 -29.14 15.25
N ASN A 858 20.49 -28.53 15.51
CA ASN A 858 20.83 -27.87 16.79
C ASN A 858 21.37 -26.47 16.55
N ALA A 859 21.73 -25.75 17.60
CA ALA A 859 22.22 -24.38 17.49
C ALA A 859 23.57 -24.24 16.74
N LYS A 860 24.34 -25.31 16.59
CA LYS A 860 25.57 -25.38 15.79
C LYS A 860 25.33 -25.69 14.32
N SER A 861 24.13 -26.08 13.95
CA SER A 861 23.74 -26.31 12.56
C SER A 861 23.82 -25.02 11.73
N LEU A 862 24.05 -25.13 10.45
CA LEU A 862 24.17 -24.02 9.52
C LEU A 862 22.79 -23.44 9.17
N LEU A 863 22.70 -22.12 9.17
CA LEU A 863 21.52 -21.36 8.78
C LEU A 863 21.78 -20.64 7.45
N HIS A 864 21.09 -21.04 6.39
CA HIS A 864 21.19 -20.39 5.09
C HIS A 864 20.39 -19.10 5.07
N LEU A 865 21.07 -17.96 4.99
CA LEU A 865 20.44 -16.65 4.92
C LEU A 865 20.22 -16.22 3.46
N ARG A 866 19.31 -15.27 3.26
CA ARG A 866 18.94 -14.77 1.93
C ARG A 866 20.06 -13.98 1.24
N ASP A 867 21.02 -13.47 2.00
CA ASP A 867 22.22 -12.76 1.51
C ASP A 867 23.34 -13.72 1.04
N GLY A 868 23.09 -15.03 1.07
CA GLY A 868 24.04 -16.08 0.71
C GLY A 868 25.03 -16.44 1.82
N SER A 869 25.01 -15.78 2.97
CA SER A 869 25.82 -16.14 4.12
C SER A 869 25.25 -17.36 4.84
N VAL A 870 26.15 -18.18 5.42
CA VAL A 870 25.80 -19.44 6.08
C VAL A 870 26.38 -19.49 7.50
N PRO A 871 25.92 -18.63 8.44
CA PRO A 871 26.33 -18.70 9.83
C PRO A 871 25.69 -19.90 10.54
N THR A 872 26.20 -20.25 11.72
CA THR A 872 25.46 -21.13 12.62
C THR A 872 24.32 -20.38 13.31
N TYR A 873 23.29 -21.08 13.80
CA TYR A 873 22.23 -20.43 14.60
C TYR A 873 22.80 -19.67 15.79
N THR A 874 23.80 -20.20 16.48
CA THR A 874 24.48 -19.50 17.58
C THR A 874 25.08 -18.19 17.13
N THR A 875 25.85 -18.18 16.05
CA THR A 875 26.46 -16.95 15.50
C THR A 875 25.40 -15.95 15.08
N TYR A 876 24.36 -16.41 14.39
CA TYR A 876 23.25 -15.57 13.95
C TYR A 876 22.53 -14.87 15.10
N PHE A 877 22.11 -15.62 16.14
CA PHE A 877 21.39 -15.02 17.28
C PHE A 877 22.27 -14.10 18.11
N LYS A 878 23.58 -14.42 18.24
CA LYS A 878 24.53 -13.57 18.93
C LYS A 878 24.77 -12.25 18.20
N THR A 879 25.05 -12.30 16.91
CA THR A 879 25.39 -11.09 16.12
C THR A 879 24.18 -10.21 15.84
N ARG A 880 23.01 -10.79 15.57
CA ARG A 880 21.83 -10.04 15.13
C ARG A 880 20.89 -9.64 16.26
N HIS A 881 20.84 -10.40 17.34
CA HIS A 881 19.90 -10.20 18.43
C HIS A 881 20.57 -10.06 19.81
N GLY A 882 21.90 -10.15 19.89
CA GLY A 882 22.63 -10.09 21.15
C GLY A 882 22.36 -11.25 22.11
N LEU A 883 21.75 -12.36 21.61
CA LEU A 883 21.33 -13.48 22.42
C LEU A 883 22.42 -14.56 22.43
N ASN A 884 22.88 -14.94 23.63
CA ASN A 884 23.77 -16.09 23.82
C ASN A 884 22.95 -17.34 24.09
N LEU A 885 23.10 -18.36 23.24
CA LEU A 885 22.45 -19.65 23.41
C LEU A 885 23.24 -20.51 24.42
N THR A 886 22.56 -20.98 25.47
CA THR A 886 23.19 -21.72 26.57
C THR A 886 23.29 -23.22 26.33
N HIS A 887 22.36 -23.79 25.56
CA HIS A 887 22.27 -25.25 25.34
C HIS A 887 22.37 -25.60 23.85
N GLU A 888 23.55 -25.39 23.27
CA GLU A 888 23.80 -25.43 21.81
C GLU A 888 23.58 -26.81 21.16
N ASN A 889 23.70 -27.89 21.94
CA ASN A 889 23.58 -29.27 21.42
C ASN A 889 22.15 -29.83 21.43
N GLN A 890 21.17 -29.05 21.95
CA GLN A 890 19.79 -29.49 22.00
C GLN A 890 19.10 -29.31 20.62
N PRO A 891 18.10 -30.17 20.32
CA PRO A 891 17.37 -30.04 19.06
C PRO A 891 16.59 -28.73 18.99
N LEU A 892 16.52 -28.20 17.80
CA LEU A 892 15.67 -27.06 17.51
C LEU A 892 14.18 -27.47 17.58
N LEU A 893 13.34 -26.55 18.03
CA LEU A 893 11.89 -26.74 18.03
C LEU A 893 11.30 -26.41 16.66
N ALA A 894 10.52 -27.32 16.11
CA ALA A 894 9.61 -26.98 15.02
C ALA A 894 8.39 -26.29 15.62
N ALA A 895 8.11 -25.06 15.20
CA ALA A 895 7.01 -24.29 15.72
C ALA A 895 6.24 -23.55 14.61
N SER A 896 4.93 -23.45 14.76
CA SER A 896 4.05 -22.68 13.88
C SER A 896 3.42 -21.53 14.66
N LYS A 897 3.09 -20.45 13.97
CA LYS A 897 2.24 -19.42 14.60
C LYS A 897 0.92 -20.06 15.01
N PRO A 898 0.33 -19.69 16.18
CA PRO A 898 -1.00 -20.11 16.54
C PRO A 898 -1.96 -19.84 15.40
N ALA A 899 -2.90 -20.78 15.16
CA ALA A 899 -3.98 -20.53 14.20
C ALA A 899 -4.68 -19.24 14.62
N GLU A 900 -4.71 -18.28 13.72
CA GLU A 900 -5.35 -17.02 14.02
C GLU A 900 -6.84 -17.25 14.20
N VAL A 901 -7.36 -17.02 15.40
CA VAL A 901 -8.74 -16.53 15.50
C VAL A 901 -8.71 -15.19 14.77
N ARG A 902 -9.22 -15.17 13.55
CA ARG A 902 -9.25 -13.94 12.75
C ARG A 902 -10.08 -12.93 13.53
N ASN A 903 -9.39 -11.93 14.06
CA ASN A 903 -10.07 -10.73 14.42
C ASN A 903 -10.58 -10.15 13.08
N PHE A 904 -11.89 -10.21 12.84
CA PHE A 904 -12.56 -9.77 11.63
C PHE A 904 -12.29 -8.30 11.28
N LEU A 905 -11.60 -7.59 12.16
CA LEU A 905 -11.27 -6.17 12.05
C LEU A 905 -9.85 -5.88 11.50
N GLN A 906 -8.99 -6.88 11.27
CA GLN A 906 -7.62 -6.64 10.77
C GLN A 906 -7.20 -7.59 9.65
N LYS A 907 -6.90 -7.07 8.46
CA LYS A 907 -6.19 -7.79 7.38
C LYS A 907 -4.70 -7.89 7.71
N ARG A 908 -4.12 -9.09 7.83
CA ARG A 908 -2.66 -9.30 7.94
C ARG A 908 -2.16 -10.39 6.98
N HIS A 909 -0.96 -10.16 6.41
CA HIS A 909 -0.27 -11.09 5.50
C HIS A 909 0.46 -12.20 6.26
N TYR A 910 0.34 -13.44 5.81
CA TYR A 910 1.04 -14.61 6.34
C TYR A 910 2.53 -14.61 6.00
N LYS A 911 3.38 -15.03 6.92
CA LYS A 911 4.78 -15.44 6.70
C LYS A 911 5.06 -16.81 7.32
N ASN A 912 5.90 -17.56 6.60
CA ASN A 912 6.26 -18.97 6.72
C ASN A 912 6.77 -19.47 8.10
N LYS A 913 6.79 -20.81 8.25
CA LYS A 913 7.38 -21.57 9.38
C LYS A 913 8.76 -21.03 9.76
N LYS A 914 8.98 -20.83 11.05
CA LYS A 914 10.28 -20.43 11.61
C LYS A 914 10.82 -21.50 12.52
N GLU A 915 12.15 -21.67 12.53
CA GLU A 915 12.91 -22.60 13.36
C GLU A 915 13.54 -21.82 14.54
N PHE A 916 13.47 -22.39 15.73
CA PHE A 916 13.95 -21.75 16.96
C PHE A 916 14.74 -22.71 17.83
N CYS A 917 15.75 -22.19 18.55
CA CYS A 917 16.48 -22.94 19.55
C CYS A 917 15.68 -23.02 20.88
N SER A 918 15.57 -24.21 21.44
CA SER A 918 14.82 -24.44 22.67
C SER A 918 15.32 -23.65 23.89
N SER A 919 16.64 -23.33 23.91
CA SER A 919 17.24 -22.57 25.00
C SER A 919 16.89 -21.07 24.98
N CYS A 920 16.33 -20.57 23.87
CA CYS A 920 15.93 -19.16 23.72
C CYS A 920 14.46 -18.91 24.01
N LEU A 921 13.68 -19.92 24.38
CA LEU A 921 12.23 -19.84 24.51
C LEU A 921 11.83 -19.66 25.97
N ARG A 922 10.97 -18.69 26.24
CA ARG A 922 10.17 -18.63 27.46
C ARG A 922 8.92 -19.48 27.25
N LEU A 923 8.74 -20.47 28.06
CA LEU A 923 7.53 -21.28 28.10
C LEU A 923 6.38 -20.43 28.65
N LEU A 924 5.42 -20.12 27.79
CA LEU A 924 4.10 -19.77 28.27
C LEU A 924 3.35 -21.06 28.57
N LYS A 925 2.75 -21.12 29.73
CA LYS A 925 2.08 -22.31 30.21
C LYS A 925 0.98 -22.79 29.26
N LYS A 926 0.88 -24.07 29.08
CA LYS A 926 -0.11 -24.75 28.27
C LYS A 926 -1.53 -24.23 28.56
N GLY A 927 -2.13 -23.57 27.56
CA GLY A 927 -3.56 -23.65 27.38
C GLY A 927 -3.80 -24.82 26.43
N SER A 928 -4.57 -25.78 26.81
CA SER A 928 -4.94 -26.99 26.05
C SER A 928 -5.52 -26.67 24.67
#